data_fea7688304f1b7eadbf1c0cd770f5791
#
_entry.id   fea7688304f1b7eadbf1c0cd770f5791
#
_cell.length_a   1.000
_cell.length_b   1.000
_cell.length_c   1.000
_cell.angle_alpha   90.00
_cell.angle_beta   90.00
_cell.angle_gamma   90.00
#
_symmetry.space_group_name_H-M   'P 1'
#
loop_
_entity.id
_entity.type
_entity.pdbx_description
1 polymer ?
#
loop_
_entity_poly.entity_id
_entity_poly.type
_entity_poly.pdbx_seq_one_letter_code
_entity_poly.pdbx_strand_id
1 'polypeptide(L)'
;MNKVFKVIWNHATQTWTAVSELGHAKGKTKSQKIAKLTAVAGAVISSVAISQGAQAATNLNELANLGIELRNSKLVITPNARPGNSATDNSIVVGYQNTASGTGDGKTIYGANNTVSSDAGVAVGNNNIVRGGASVAMGTSTQATGEATVAIGNLANATMIRTVAIGNNANATNVNATAIGDRAQAAGQDTVAIASRTQATSHLAIAIGKQAASNSGLKPGVDRENNTDKESSTIAIGAFAEVAPEAQSVYAGSQGSNSVAGTALAAVALGEKARSTRDGAVAVGSKAHAYGDNSIAIGSFARPNTGATNVNSIAIGSSSKSDGFSSVAIGGGSQATHDHAIAVGRTAKATKEDATAIGYNAAASKNNATAIGREAVASANNSTAIGLQSNASRENSVALGNGSNTDNKYEPTDTATVGRYTYSGFAGNNSTLGEGAVVSVGSAGKERQIHHVAAGRISSTSTDAINGSQLYMVADALSNHHWKARGNGTPVSSVYNGDVVDFINGKATTAQVTYTPETKDSTGNVIKPAVTCVTYHANIEAGNNITVTYDEANNKYIIAAKDGAKGKDGVDGKSVTATVTNNNNGTHTLTVNNSDGTTTTTIIRDGAVGATGAKGDTGAKGDTGAKGDTGAKGDAGATGAAGKNAEAKVVDNNNGTHTVTIVDGNGQTTSTIVKDGATGAKGD
;
A
#
# COMPACT_ATOMS: atom_id res chain seq x y z
N MET A 1 -10.58 0.50 -38.48
CA MET A 1 -12.06 0.31 -38.55
C MET A 1 -12.68 1.25 -37.52
N ASN A 2 -13.27 2.35 -38.00
CA ASN A 2 -13.99 3.29 -37.13
C ASN A 2 -15.29 2.64 -36.67
N LYS A 3 -15.44 2.43 -35.36
CA LYS A 3 -16.73 2.04 -34.77
C LYS A 3 -17.55 3.31 -34.61
N VAL A 4 -18.58 3.46 -35.45
CA VAL A 4 -19.52 4.57 -35.31
C VAL A 4 -20.60 4.15 -34.31
N PHE A 5 -20.75 4.91 -33.25
CA PHE A 5 -21.83 4.76 -32.27
C PHE A 5 -22.80 5.93 -32.43
N LYS A 6 -24.08 5.66 -32.41
CA LYS A 6 -25.14 6.67 -32.36
C LYS A 6 -25.58 6.86 -30.92
N VAL A 7 -25.59 8.08 -30.45
CA VAL A 7 -26.08 8.44 -29.12
C VAL A 7 -27.55 8.81 -29.23
N ILE A 8 -28.40 8.14 -28.49
CA ILE A 8 -29.84 8.41 -28.44
C ILE A 8 -30.25 8.78 -27.01
N TRP A 9 -31.21 9.72 -26.92
CA TRP A 9 -31.80 10.10 -25.64
C TRP A 9 -32.83 9.07 -25.20
N ASN A 10 -32.64 8.49 -24.03
CA ASN A 10 -33.60 7.60 -23.42
C ASN A 10 -34.57 8.40 -22.53
N HIS A 11 -35.79 8.57 -22.97
CA HIS A 11 -36.82 9.32 -22.24
C HIS A 11 -37.26 8.66 -20.93
N ALA A 12 -37.10 7.34 -20.80
CA ALA A 12 -37.49 6.61 -19.59
C ALA A 12 -36.44 6.76 -18.44
N THR A 13 -35.18 6.89 -18.77
CA THR A 13 -34.07 7.02 -17.79
C THR A 13 -33.48 8.43 -17.75
N GLN A 14 -33.93 9.34 -18.62
CA GLN A 14 -33.40 10.71 -18.77
C GLN A 14 -31.88 10.77 -18.96
N THR A 15 -31.30 9.82 -19.69
CA THR A 15 -29.88 9.75 -19.97
C THR A 15 -29.57 9.56 -21.45
N TRP A 16 -28.38 9.99 -21.88
CA TRP A 16 -27.86 9.70 -23.21
C TRP A 16 -27.19 8.32 -23.22
N THR A 17 -27.60 7.44 -24.14
CA THR A 17 -27.05 6.09 -24.26
C THR A 17 -26.42 5.91 -25.64
N ALA A 18 -25.18 5.41 -25.66
CA ALA A 18 -24.53 5.04 -26.91
C ALA A 18 -24.98 3.65 -27.36
N VAL A 19 -25.51 3.54 -28.56
CA VAL A 19 -25.93 2.26 -29.15
C VAL A 19 -25.15 1.98 -30.43
N SER A 20 -24.83 0.72 -30.68
CA SER A 20 -24.19 0.28 -31.93
C SER A 20 -25.20 0.33 -33.08
N GLU A 21 -24.80 0.76 -34.26
CA GLU A 21 -25.67 0.82 -35.44
C GLU A 21 -26.21 -0.55 -35.92
N LEU A 22 -25.70 -1.64 -35.34
CA LEU A 22 -26.17 -3.00 -35.65
C LEU A 22 -27.29 -3.49 -34.75
N GLY A 23 -27.75 -2.67 -33.79
CA GLY A 23 -28.87 -2.96 -32.90
C GLY A 23 -30.23 -2.69 -33.58
N HIS A 24 -30.71 -3.56 -34.43
CA HIS A 24 -32.10 -3.50 -34.86
C HIS A 24 -33.01 -3.85 -33.69
N ALA A 25 -33.85 -2.90 -33.30
CA ALA A 25 -34.89 -3.07 -32.29
C ALA A 25 -35.88 -4.17 -32.72
N LYS A 26 -35.60 -5.41 -32.36
CA LYS A 26 -36.60 -6.51 -32.37
C LYS A 26 -37.39 -6.45 -31.07
N GLY A 27 -38.31 -5.51 -30.98
CA GLY A 27 -39.13 -5.30 -29.77
C GLY A 27 -40.52 -4.78 -30.05
N LYS A 28 -41.16 -5.17 -31.16
CA LYS A 28 -42.57 -4.88 -31.40
C LYS A 28 -43.26 -6.03 -32.11
N THR A 29 -43.46 -7.15 -31.47
CA THR A 29 -44.34 -8.21 -32.05
C THR A 29 -44.88 -9.18 -31.00
N LYS A 30 -45.10 -8.80 -29.76
CA LYS A 30 -45.84 -9.65 -28.81
C LYS A 30 -47.09 -9.02 -28.18
N SER A 31 -47.29 -7.71 -28.27
CA SER A 31 -48.50 -7.09 -27.74
C SER A 31 -49.70 -7.12 -28.67
N GLN A 32 -49.48 -7.31 -29.96
CA GLN A 32 -50.61 -7.39 -30.95
C GLN A 32 -51.35 -8.75 -30.99
N LYS A 33 -50.77 -9.82 -30.45
CA LYS A 33 -51.48 -11.13 -30.43
C LYS A 33 -52.50 -11.22 -29.28
N ILE A 34 -52.29 -10.54 -28.18
CA ILE A 34 -53.26 -10.53 -27.06
C ILE A 34 -54.43 -9.59 -27.38
N ALA A 35 -54.17 -8.44 -28.00
CA ALA A 35 -55.21 -7.52 -28.43
C ALA A 35 -56.09 -8.09 -29.56
N LYS A 36 -55.57 -9.00 -30.36
CA LYS A 36 -56.40 -9.68 -31.41
C LYS A 36 -57.27 -10.78 -30.84
N LEU A 37 -56.92 -11.42 -29.73
CA LEU A 37 -57.81 -12.41 -29.11
C LEU A 37 -59.02 -11.76 -28.40
N THR A 38 -58.82 -10.59 -27.80
CA THR A 38 -59.91 -9.79 -27.20
C THR A 38 -60.78 -9.10 -28.27
N ALA A 39 -60.21 -8.73 -29.42
CA ALA A 39 -60.94 -8.12 -30.50
C ALA A 39 -61.82 -9.13 -31.26
N VAL A 40 -61.41 -10.40 -31.35
CA VAL A 40 -62.23 -11.45 -31.99
C VAL A 40 -63.41 -11.85 -31.11
N ALA A 41 -63.23 -11.90 -29.77
CA ALA A 41 -64.37 -12.13 -28.86
C ALA A 41 -65.36 -10.94 -28.84
N GLY A 42 -64.90 -9.70 -28.98
CA GLY A 42 -65.74 -8.53 -29.10
C GLY A 42 -66.45 -8.37 -30.46
N ALA A 43 -65.81 -8.83 -31.52
CA ALA A 43 -66.40 -8.71 -32.91
C ALA A 43 -67.48 -9.73 -33.17
N VAL A 44 -67.46 -10.89 -32.51
CA VAL A 44 -68.53 -11.87 -32.64
C VAL A 44 -69.77 -11.44 -31.87
N ILE A 45 -69.63 -10.70 -30.79
CA ILE A 45 -70.75 -10.19 -30.00
C ILE A 45 -71.40 -8.93 -30.61
N SER A 46 -70.61 -8.09 -31.30
CA SER A 46 -71.09 -6.83 -31.89
C SER A 46 -71.74 -7.04 -33.25
N SER A 47 -71.46 -8.15 -33.98
CA SER A 47 -72.13 -8.45 -35.28
C SER A 47 -73.48 -9.06 -35.11
N VAL A 48 -73.84 -9.53 -33.93
CA VAL A 48 -75.17 -10.13 -33.68
C VAL A 48 -76.19 -9.10 -33.18
N ALA A 49 -75.74 -7.89 -32.74
CA ALA A 49 -76.58 -6.93 -32.06
C ALA A 49 -77.21 -5.84 -32.95
N ILE A 50 -76.88 -5.72 -34.25
CA ILE A 50 -77.35 -4.64 -35.09
C ILE A 50 -77.88 -5.18 -36.45
N SER A 51 -79.00 -5.78 -36.40
CA SER A 51 -79.95 -5.78 -37.56
C SER A 51 -81.37 -6.15 -37.11
N GLN A 52 -82.13 -5.11 -37.06
CA GLN A 52 -83.59 -5.09 -37.25
C GLN A 52 -84.53 -5.63 -36.14
N GLY A 53 -85.29 -4.74 -35.60
CA GLY A 53 -86.33 -4.90 -34.58
C GLY A 53 -87.62 -5.73 -34.99
N ALA A 54 -87.53 -6.69 -35.92
CA ALA A 54 -88.65 -7.60 -36.24
C ALA A 54 -88.21 -9.06 -36.26
N GLN A 55 -86.93 -9.40 -36.24
CA GLN A 55 -86.44 -10.78 -36.17
C GLN A 55 -85.85 -11.16 -34.78
N ALA A 56 -85.92 -10.28 -33.81
CA ALA A 56 -85.35 -10.51 -32.51
C ALA A 56 -85.99 -11.67 -31.73
N ALA A 57 -87.25 -11.99 -31.96
CA ALA A 57 -87.90 -13.06 -31.23
C ALA A 57 -87.56 -14.48 -31.76
N THR A 58 -87.24 -14.62 -33.05
CA THR A 58 -86.84 -15.91 -33.65
C THR A 58 -85.37 -16.21 -33.34
N ASN A 59 -84.56 -15.19 -33.32
CA ASN A 59 -83.10 -15.34 -33.03
C ASN A 59 -82.83 -15.65 -31.57
N LEU A 60 -83.65 -15.21 -30.64
CA LEU A 60 -83.48 -15.52 -29.19
C LEU A 60 -83.69 -17.03 -28.94
N ASN A 61 -84.62 -17.69 -29.62
CA ASN A 61 -84.82 -19.16 -29.53
C ASN A 61 -83.66 -19.93 -30.16
N GLU A 62 -83.14 -19.45 -31.29
CA GLU A 62 -81.93 -20.04 -31.91
C GLU A 62 -80.68 -19.87 -31.08
N LEU A 63 -80.49 -18.73 -30.43
CA LEU A 63 -79.46 -18.46 -29.46
C LEU A 63 -79.61 -19.39 -28.24
N ALA A 64 -80.81 -19.57 -27.75
CA ALA A 64 -81.08 -20.47 -26.62
C ALA A 64 -80.78 -21.93 -26.99
N ASN A 65 -81.06 -22.36 -28.27
CA ASN A 65 -80.72 -23.68 -28.79
C ASN A 65 -79.24 -23.90 -28.97
N LEU A 66 -78.47 -22.81 -29.13
CA LEU A 66 -77.02 -22.81 -29.13
C LEU A 66 -76.47 -22.68 -27.70
N GLY A 67 -77.28 -22.63 -26.67
CA GLY A 67 -76.90 -22.48 -25.29
C GLY A 67 -76.54 -21.06 -24.92
N ILE A 68 -76.98 -20.04 -25.64
CA ILE A 68 -76.79 -18.63 -25.40
C ILE A 68 -78.05 -18.02 -24.86
N GLU A 69 -78.15 -17.72 -23.62
CA GLU A 69 -79.32 -17.16 -22.92
C GLU A 69 -79.00 -15.83 -22.23
N LEU A 70 -80.00 -14.91 -22.27
CA LEU A 70 -79.99 -13.72 -21.41
C LEU A 70 -80.92 -14.00 -20.20
N ARG A 71 -80.36 -14.27 -19.07
CA ARG A 71 -81.12 -14.44 -17.83
C ARG A 71 -80.86 -13.21 -16.92
N ASN A 72 -81.92 -12.48 -16.56
CA ASN A 72 -81.82 -11.28 -15.69
C ASN A 72 -80.76 -10.27 -16.17
N SER A 73 -80.81 -9.91 -17.48
CA SER A 73 -79.81 -9.00 -18.11
C SER A 73 -78.39 -9.57 -18.26
N LYS A 74 -78.19 -10.87 -18.18
CA LYS A 74 -76.91 -11.56 -18.25
C LYS A 74 -76.79 -12.44 -19.43
N LEU A 75 -75.66 -12.43 -20.11
CA LEU A 75 -75.33 -13.37 -21.20
C LEU A 75 -74.79 -14.67 -20.56
N VAL A 76 -75.56 -15.75 -20.68
CA VAL A 76 -75.16 -17.09 -20.26
C VAL A 76 -75.02 -17.97 -21.51
N ILE A 77 -73.83 -18.50 -21.76
CA ILE A 77 -73.51 -19.38 -22.89
C ILE A 77 -73.19 -20.77 -22.35
N THR A 78 -74.09 -21.74 -22.63
CA THR A 78 -73.90 -23.14 -22.26
C THR A 78 -73.85 -24.02 -23.51
N PRO A 79 -72.74 -24.52 -24.00
CA PRO A 79 -72.69 -25.44 -25.14
C PRO A 79 -73.44 -26.73 -24.83
N ASN A 80 -74.25 -27.15 -25.71
CA ASN A 80 -75.01 -28.45 -25.69
C ASN A 80 -75.98 -28.64 -24.51
N ALA A 81 -76.82 -27.61 -24.18
CA ALA A 81 -78.00 -27.78 -23.34
C ALA A 81 -77.82 -28.66 -22.07
N ARG A 82 -76.62 -28.67 -21.44
CA ARG A 82 -76.42 -29.33 -20.15
C ARG A 82 -76.62 -28.36 -19.01
N PRO A 83 -77.49 -28.68 -18.04
CA PRO A 83 -77.79 -27.82 -16.93
C PRO A 83 -76.52 -27.68 -15.99
N GLY A 84 -76.29 -26.52 -15.51
CA GLY A 84 -75.26 -26.40 -14.51
C GLY A 84 -74.53 -25.07 -14.34
N ASN A 85 -74.73 -24.06 -15.20
CA ASN A 85 -74.20 -22.72 -14.92
C ASN A 85 -75.15 -21.96 -14.00
N SER A 86 -74.60 -21.39 -12.95
CA SER A 86 -75.31 -20.40 -12.11
C SER A 86 -74.62 -19.02 -12.26
N ALA A 87 -75.41 -17.96 -12.46
CA ALA A 87 -74.89 -16.63 -12.67
C ALA A 87 -75.62 -15.62 -11.75
N THR A 88 -74.86 -14.74 -11.11
CA THR A 88 -75.36 -13.53 -10.45
C THR A 88 -75.45 -12.36 -11.44
N ASP A 89 -75.96 -11.19 -11.04
CA ASP A 89 -76.21 -10.05 -11.93
C ASP A 89 -74.95 -9.50 -12.62
N ASN A 90 -75.04 -9.02 -13.88
CA ASN A 90 -73.98 -8.47 -14.71
C ASN A 90 -72.77 -9.42 -14.97
N SER A 91 -73.01 -10.72 -15.08
CA SER A 91 -71.93 -11.70 -15.34
C SER A 91 -72.00 -12.28 -16.76
N ILE A 92 -70.86 -12.57 -17.38
CA ILE A 92 -70.71 -13.35 -18.60
C ILE A 92 -70.27 -14.76 -18.22
N VAL A 93 -71.14 -15.76 -18.48
CA VAL A 93 -70.85 -17.15 -18.15
C VAL A 93 -70.98 -18.02 -19.39
N VAL A 94 -69.92 -18.63 -19.85
CA VAL A 94 -69.90 -19.47 -21.05
C VAL A 94 -69.31 -20.83 -20.70
N GLY A 95 -70.03 -21.93 -21.06
CA GLY A 95 -69.51 -23.26 -20.86
C GLY A 95 -70.36 -24.15 -19.98
N TYR A 96 -69.76 -25.07 -19.19
CA TYR A 96 -70.47 -26.15 -18.49
C TYR A 96 -70.18 -26.14 -16.99
N GLN A 97 -71.21 -26.24 -16.14
CA GLN A 97 -71.10 -26.33 -14.71
C GLN A 97 -70.29 -25.17 -14.04
N ASN A 98 -70.32 -24.00 -14.64
CA ASN A 98 -69.71 -22.82 -14.03
C ASN A 98 -70.64 -22.18 -12.99
N THR A 99 -70.03 -21.68 -11.94
CA THR A 99 -70.73 -20.97 -10.86
C THR A 99 -70.27 -19.53 -10.75
N ALA A 100 -71.13 -18.56 -11.00
CA ALA A 100 -70.94 -17.16 -10.65
C ALA A 100 -71.82 -16.85 -9.44
N SER A 101 -71.27 -16.67 -8.29
CA SER A 101 -71.97 -16.43 -7.02
C SER A 101 -71.44 -15.16 -6.30
N GLY A 102 -72.08 -14.76 -5.21
CA GLY A 102 -71.70 -13.54 -4.47
C GLY A 102 -72.40 -12.29 -4.98
N THR A 103 -72.31 -11.19 -4.27
CA THR A 103 -73.10 -9.96 -4.48
C THR A 103 -72.51 -8.97 -5.48
N GLY A 104 -71.31 -9.16 -6.00
CA GLY A 104 -70.61 -8.19 -6.84
C GLY A 104 -70.81 -8.44 -8.33
N ASP A 105 -70.58 -7.41 -9.13
CA ASP A 105 -70.81 -7.36 -10.57
C ASP A 105 -69.57 -7.66 -11.41
N GLY A 106 -69.75 -7.86 -12.73
CA GLY A 106 -68.67 -7.92 -13.71
C GLY A 106 -67.89 -9.22 -13.77
N LYS A 107 -68.47 -10.37 -13.35
CA LYS A 107 -67.83 -11.68 -13.42
C LYS A 107 -67.78 -12.17 -14.88
N THR A 108 -66.64 -12.75 -15.28
CA THR A 108 -66.47 -13.30 -16.61
C THR A 108 -65.94 -14.75 -16.52
N ILE A 109 -66.68 -15.72 -17.01
CA ILE A 109 -66.35 -17.13 -16.92
C ILE A 109 -66.45 -17.79 -18.30
N TYR A 110 -65.38 -18.44 -18.72
CA TYR A 110 -65.31 -19.28 -19.94
C TYR A 110 -64.74 -20.66 -19.60
N GLY A 111 -65.47 -21.73 -19.92
CA GLY A 111 -64.97 -23.10 -19.73
C GLY A 111 -65.89 -23.98 -18.89
N ALA A 112 -65.30 -24.90 -18.07
CA ALA A 112 -66.14 -25.85 -17.30
C ALA A 112 -65.70 -25.89 -15.82
N ASN A 113 -66.70 -26.13 -14.94
CA ASN A 113 -66.49 -26.30 -13.49
C ASN A 113 -65.77 -25.12 -12.79
N ASN A 114 -65.82 -23.94 -13.38
CA ASN A 114 -65.19 -22.75 -12.75
C ASN A 114 -66.14 -22.13 -11.73
N THR A 115 -65.57 -21.64 -10.62
CA THR A 115 -66.31 -20.93 -9.56
C THR A 115 -65.72 -19.51 -9.40
N VAL A 116 -66.57 -18.50 -9.60
CA VAL A 116 -66.24 -17.09 -9.34
C VAL A 116 -67.23 -16.51 -8.35
N SER A 117 -66.76 -16.17 -7.18
CA SER A 117 -67.56 -15.61 -6.10
C SER A 117 -67.22 -14.17 -5.73
N SER A 118 -66.35 -13.51 -6.50
CA SER A 118 -65.86 -12.15 -6.27
C SER A 118 -66.36 -11.16 -7.32
N ASP A 119 -66.28 -9.87 -7.04
CA ASP A 119 -66.50 -8.77 -7.97
C ASP A 119 -65.42 -8.71 -9.05
N ALA A 120 -65.83 -8.39 -10.28
CA ALA A 120 -64.90 -8.29 -11.43
C ALA A 120 -63.95 -9.50 -11.59
N GLY A 121 -64.34 -10.67 -11.13
CA GLY A 121 -63.52 -11.87 -11.22
C GLY A 121 -63.58 -12.49 -12.60
N VAL A 122 -62.46 -12.99 -13.12
CA VAL A 122 -62.31 -13.65 -14.43
C VAL A 122 -61.83 -15.09 -14.26
N ALA A 123 -62.59 -16.09 -14.75
CA ALA A 123 -62.16 -17.48 -14.81
C ALA A 123 -62.21 -18.00 -16.24
N VAL A 124 -61.10 -18.55 -16.74
CA VAL A 124 -61.01 -19.13 -18.11
C VAL A 124 -60.34 -20.50 -18.02
N GLY A 125 -61.07 -21.55 -18.46
CA GLY A 125 -60.50 -22.90 -18.44
C GLY A 125 -61.36 -23.90 -17.67
N ASN A 126 -60.74 -24.82 -16.94
CA ASN A 126 -61.43 -25.87 -16.23
C ASN A 126 -61.12 -25.91 -14.73
N ASN A 127 -62.18 -26.03 -13.93
CA ASN A 127 -62.04 -26.20 -12.47
C ASN A 127 -61.29 -25.05 -11.72
N ASN A 128 -61.40 -23.82 -12.24
CA ASN A 128 -60.75 -22.67 -11.62
C ASN A 128 -61.60 -22.03 -10.53
N ILE A 129 -60.95 -21.48 -9.51
CA ILE A 129 -61.61 -20.82 -8.38
C ILE A 129 -61.14 -19.35 -8.26
N VAL A 130 -62.10 -18.41 -8.34
CA VAL A 130 -61.84 -16.98 -8.13
C VAL A 130 -62.70 -16.49 -6.94
N ARG A 131 -62.09 -16.09 -5.85
CA ARG A 131 -62.77 -15.57 -4.67
C ARG A 131 -62.39 -14.11 -4.34
N GLY A 132 -61.23 -13.66 -4.81
CA GLY A 132 -60.78 -12.26 -4.60
C GLY A 132 -61.36 -11.31 -5.65
N GLY A 133 -61.70 -10.08 -5.26
CA GLY A 133 -62.17 -9.02 -6.15
C GLY A 133 -61.10 -8.65 -7.19
N ALA A 134 -61.54 -8.27 -8.37
CA ALA A 134 -60.67 -7.92 -9.51
C ALA A 134 -59.59 -8.96 -9.83
N SER A 135 -59.88 -10.25 -9.72
CA SER A 135 -58.92 -11.34 -9.82
C SER A 135 -59.12 -12.19 -11.06
N VAL A 136 -58.06 -12.81 -11.56
CA VAL A 136 -58.04 -13.60 -12.80
C VAL A 136 -57.52 -14.99 -12.51
N ALA A 137 -58.24 -16.05 -12.90
CA ALA A 137 -57.79 -17.43 -12.93
C ALA A 137 -57.93 -17.99 -14.35
N MET A 138 -56.82 -18.37 -14.97
CA MET A 138 -56.81 -18.91 -16.35
C MET A 138 -56.01 -20.20 -16.40
N GLY A 139 -56.69 -21.34 -16.73
CA GLY A 139 -56.03 -22.64 -16.83
C GLY A 139 -56.87 -23.78 -16.31
N THR A 140 -56.23 -24.76 -15.68
CA THR A 140 -56.91 -25.92 -15.07
C THR A 140 -56.60 -25.95 -13.56
N SER A 141 -57.66 -26.01 -12.76
CA SER A 141 -57.55 -26.07 -11.30
C SER A 141 -56.74 -24.90 -10.68
N THR A 142 -56.84 -23.74 -11.32
CA THR A 142 -56.15 -22.51 -10.77
C THR A 142 -56.97 -21.89 -9.66
N GLN A 143 -56.31 -21.25 -8.75
CA GLN A 143 -56.93 -20.55 -7.60
C GLN A 143 -56.50 -19.10 -7.52
N ALA A 144 -57.45 -18.16 -7.61
CA ALA A 144 -57.22 -16.74 -7.43
C ALA A 144 -58.11 -16.28 -6.28
N THR A 145 -57.64 -16.42 -5.05
CA THR A 145 -58.50 -16.27 -3.86
C THR A 145 -58.31 -14.96 -3.10
N GLY A 146 -57.17 -14.27 -3.27
CA GLY A 146 -56.94 -12.92 -2.74
C GLY A 146 -57.47 -11.83 -3.67
N GLU A 147 -57.62 -10.60 -3.18
CA GLU A 147 -58.00 -9.43 -3.98
C GLU A 147 -56.92 -9.02 -4.97
N ALA A 148 -57.30 -8.61 -6.19
CA ALA A 148 -56.39 -8.20 -7.26
C ALA A 148 -55.33 -9.24 -7.60
N THR A 149 -55.68 -10.53 -7.68
CA THR A 149 -54.78 -11.63 -7.95
C THR A 149 -54.84 -12.09 -9.42
N VAL A 150 -53.75 -12.68 -9.89
CA VAL A 150 -53.64 -13.30 -11.19
C VAL A 150 -53.10 -14.72 -11.05
N ALA A 151 -53.87 -15.73 -11.38
CA ALA A 151 -53.44 -17.12 -11.42
C ALA A 151 -53.60 -17.69 -12.86
N ILE A 152 -52.53 -18.03 -13.54
CA ILE A 152 -52.52 -18.51 -14.90
C ILE A 152 -51.69 -19.79 -15.03
N GLY A 153 -52.29 -20.90 -15.46
CA GLY A 153 -51.59 -22.16 -15.68
C GLY A 153 -52.41 -23.36 -15.22
N ASN A 154 -51.75 -24.50 -15.05
CA ASN A 154 -52.32 -25.66 -14.43
C ASN A 154 -51.95 -25.65 -12.93
N LEU A 155 -52.92 -25.78 -12.05
CA LEU A 155 -52.70 -25.74 -10.59
C LEU A 155 -52.00 -24.45 -10.09
N ALA A 156 -52.06 -23.33 -10.82
CA ALA A 156 -51.53 -22.07 -10.34
C ALA A 156 -52.36 -21.55 -9.16
N ASN A 157 -51.69 -21.04 -8.12
CA ASN A 157 -52.32 -20.67 -6.87
C ASN A 157 -51.89 -19.27 -6.41
N ALA A 158 -52.80 -18.30 -6.45
CA ALA A 158 -52.58 -16.92 -6.02
C ALA A 158 -53.60 -16.61 -4.89
N THR A 159 -53.16 -16.67 -3.65
CA THR A 159 -54.07 -16.73 -2.48
C THR A 159 -54.27 -15.47 -1.67
N MET A 160 -53.28 -14.54 -1.68
CA MET A 160 -53.32 -13.31 -0.90
C MET A 160 -53.48 -12.08 -1.80
N ILE A 161 -53.65 -10.92 -1.22
CA ILE A 161 -53.90 -9.65 -1.94
C ILE A 161 -52.73 -9.33 -2.89
N ARG A 162 -53.05 -8.92 -4.12
CA ARG A 162 -52.08 -8.49 -5.17
C ARG A 162 -51.06 -9.54 -5.51
N THR A 163 -51.39 -10.81 -5.52
CA THR A 163 -50.49 -11.89 -5.92
C THR A 163 -50.61 -12.25 -7.41
N VAL A 164 -49.49 -12.69 -7.95
CA VAL A 164 -49.41 -13.17 -9.35
C VAL A 164 -48.81 -14.57 -9.36
N ALA A 165 -49.53 -15.58 -9.84
CA ALA A 165 -49.05 -16.94 -10.02
C ALA A 165 -49.24 -17.37 -11.49
N ILE A 166 -48.15 -17.48 -12.24
CA ILE A 166 -48.18 -17.82 -13.68
C ILE A 166 -47.27 -19.01 -13.94
N GLY A 167 -47.89 -20.14 -14.33
CA GLY A 167 -47.14 -21.36 -14.64
C GLY A 167 -47.85 -22.62 -14.10
N ASN A 168 -47.33 -23.77 -14.47
CA ASN A 168 -47.80 -25.03 -13.92
C ASN A 168 -47.41 -25.13 -12.44
N ASN A 169 -48.37 -25.29 -11.57
CA ASN A 169 -48.16 -25.38 -10.13
C ASN A 169 -47.37 -24.16 -9.53
N ALA A 170 -47.49 -22.98 -10.15
CA ALA A 170 -46.96 -21.75 -9.61
C ALA A 170 -47.75 -21.36 -8.37
N ASN A 171 -47.08 -20.94 -7.30
CA ASN A 171 -47.66 -20.71 -5.98
C ASN A 171 -47.24 -19.36 -5.38
N ALA A 172 -48.14 -18.40 -5.33
CA ALA A 172 -47.98 -17.09 -4.74
C ALA A 172 -48.90 -16.96 -3.52
N THR A 173 -48.37 -17.14 -2.32
CA THR A 173 -49.17 -17.36 -1.10
C THR A 173 -49.15 -16.24 -0.09
N ASN A 174 -48.45 -15.15 -0.34
CA ASN A 174 -48.38 -14.01 0.56
C ASN A 174 -48.67 -12.67 -0.16
N VAL A 175 -48.92 -11.61 0.56
CA VAL A 175 -49.27 -10.29 0.01
C VAL A 175 -48.20 -9.80 -0.98
N ASN A 176 -48.61 -9.26 -2.12
CA ASN A 176 -47.78 -8.75 -3.20
C ASN A 176 -46.78 -9.79 -3.78
N ALA A 177 -46.98 -11.07 -3.56
CA ALA A 177 -46.07 -12.12 -4.04
C ALA A 177 -46.30 -12.39 -5.53
N THR A 178 -45.21 -12.58 -6.29
CA THR A 178 -45.20 -12.89 -7.72
C THR A 178 -44.46 -14.21 -7.98
N ALA A 179 -45.13 -15.24 -8.45
CA ALA A 179 -44.57 -16.53 -8.81
C ALA A 179 -44.79 -16.79 -10.32
N ILE A 180 -43.75 -16.82 -11.14
CA ILE A 180 -43.83 -17.03 -12.59
C ILE A 180 -42.90 -18.18 -13.00
N GLY A 181 -43.47 -19.30 -13.44
CA GLY A 181 -42.74 -20.48 -13.90
C GLY A 181 -43.32 -21.79 -13.38
N ASP A 182 -42.87 -22.92 -13.96
CA ASP A 182 -43.26 -24.25 -13.48
C ASP A 182 -42.81 -24.44 -12.01
N ARG A 183 -43.75 -24.69 -11.12
CA ARG A 183 -43.49 -24.86 -9.66
C ARG A 183 -42.73 -23.70 -9.01
N ALA A 184 -42.87 -22.49 -9.53
CA ALA A 184 -42.34 -21.30 -8.86
C ALA A 184 -43.12 -21.06 -7.56
N GLN A 185 -42.41 -20.73 -6.47
CA GLN A 185 -42.97 -20.48 -5.13
C GLN A 185 -42.58 -19.10 -4.62
N ALA A 186 -43.55 -18.26 -4.43
CA ALA A 186 -43.40 -16.93 -3.78
C ALA A 186 -44.24 -16.94 -2.49
N ALA A 187 -43.62 -17.32 -1.37
CA ALA A 187 -44.29 -17.55 -0.12
C ALA A 187 -44.08 -16.42 0.90
N GLY A 188 -43.08 -15.55 0.72
CA GLY A 188 -42.90 -14.33 1.50
C GLY A 188 -43.75 -13.17 1.02
N GLN A 189 -43.95 -12.16 1.86
CA GLN A 189 -44.60 -10.91 1.47
C GLN A 189 -43.67 -10.08 0.56
N ASP A 190 -44.21 -9.37 -0.44
CA ASP A 190 -43.46 -8.54 -1.39
C ASP A 190 -42.35 -9.32 -2.14
N THR A 191 -42.58 -10.57 -2.48
CA THR A 191 -41.60 -11.47 -3.09
C THR A 191 -41.77 -11.66 -4.60
N VAL A 192 -40.66 -11.99 -5.27
CA VAL A 192 -40.61 -12.32 -6.69
C VAL A 192 -39.91 -13.65 -6.90
N ALA A 193 -40.60 -14.65 -7.47
CA ALA A 193 -40.04 -15.95 -7.86
C ALA A 193 -40.28 -16.18 -9.34
N ILE A 194 -39.24 -16.10 -10.20
CA ILE A 194 -39.37 -16.20 -11.65
C ILE A 194 -38.47 -17.31 -12.19
N ALA A 195 -39.04 -18.24 -12.90
CA ALA A 195 -38.52 -19.41 -13.62
C ALA A 195 -38.92 -20.74 -12.94
N SER A 196 -38.53 -21.87 -13.54
CA SER A 196 -38.94 -23.19 -13.06
C SER A 196 -38.32 -23.52 -11.68
N ARG A 197 -39.18 -23.94 -10.74
CA ARG A 197 -38.79 -24.39 -9.39
C ARG A 197 -38.07 -23.34 -8.56
N THR A 198 -38.28 -22.06 -8.83
CA THR A 198 -37.75 -20.96 -7.99
C THR A 198 -38.47 -20.89 -6.67
N GLN A 199 -37.78 -20.46 -5.64
CA GLN A 199 -38.31 -20.28 -4.28
C GLN A 199 -37.92 -18.91 -3.72
N ALA A 200 -38.92 -18.06 -3.43
CA ALA A 200 -38.77 -16.79 -2.72
C ALA A 200 -39.63 -16.87 -1.45
N THR A 201 -39.03 -17.19 -0.31
CA THR A 201 -39.79 -17.54 0.90
C THR A 201 -39.71 -16.50 2.01
N SER A 202 -38.75 -15.59 1.97
CA SER A 202 -38.60 -14.52 2.93
C SER A 202 -39.30 -13.24 2.46
N HIS A 203 -39.55 -12.30 3.36
CA HIS A 203 -40.03 -10.97 3.00
C HIS A 203 -39.05 -10.22 2.11
N LEU A 204 -39.57 -9.50 1.12
CA LEU A 204 -38.78 -8.76 0.12
C LEU A 204 -37.77 -9.64 -0.68
N ALA A 205 -37.97 -10.95 -0.69
CA ALA A 205 -37.07 -11.86 -1.38
C ALA A 205 -37.28 -11.84 -2.90
N ILE A 206 -36.21 -11.84 -3.65
CA ILE A 206 -36.19 -11.98 -5.11
C ILE A 206 -35.46 -13.25 -5.50
N ALA A 207 -36.11 -14.17 -6.17
CA ALA A 207 -35.50 -15.37 -6.74
C ALA A 207 -35.78 -15.43 -8.25
N ILE A 208 -34.78 -15.38 -9.11
CA ILE A 208 -34.92 -15.40 -10.57
C ILE A 208 -33.90 -16.38 -11.15
N GLY A 209 -34.43 -17.43 -11.83
CA GLY A 209 -33.60 -18.45 -12.44
C GLY A 209 -34.07 -19.86 -12.08
N LYS A 210 -33.76 -20.84 -12.92
CA LYS A 210 -34.13 -22.23 -12.66
C LYS A 210 -33.58 -22.67 -11.28
N GLN A 211 -34.48 -23.11 -10.40
CA GLN A 211 -34.13 -23.59 -9.04
C GLN A 211 -33.36 -22.54 -8.21
N ALA A 212 -33.49 -21.25 -8.51
CA ALA A 212 -32.97 -20.21 -7.63
C ALA A 212 -33.78 -20.21 -6.31
N ALA A 213 -33.07 -20.05 -5.18
CA ALA A 213 -33.68 -19.99 -3.86
C ALA A 213 -33.27 -18.73 -3.11
N SER A 214 -34.23 -17.95 -2.62
CA SER A 214 -34.01 -16.74 -1.85
C SER A 214 -34.75 -16.87 -0.52
N ASN A 215 -34.01 -17.15 0.54
CA ASN A 215 -34.53 -17.43 1.88
C ASN A 215 -33.61 -16.81 2.95
N SER A 216 -34.16 -15.99 3.85
CA SER A 216 -33.41 -15.41 4.95
C SER A 216 -33.28 -16.32 6.20
N GLY A 217 -33.95 -17.48 6.20
CA GLY A 217 -34.05 -18.34 7.38
C GLY A 217 -35.06 -17.91 8.44
N LEU A 218 -35.68 -16.76 8.27
CA LEU A 218 -36.76 -16.34 9.14
C LEU A 218 -38.03 -17.15 8.82
N LYS A 219 -38.69 -17.69 9.85
CA LYS A 219 -39.95 -18.44 9.65
C LYS A 219 -41.05 -17.48 9.13
N PRO A 220 -41.84 -17.90 8.13
CA PRO A 220 -43.00 -17.17 7.71
C PRO A 220 -43.96 -17.01 8.93
N GLY A 221 -44.42 -15.79 9.22
CA GLY A 221 -45.42 -15.54 10.25
C GLY A 221 -44.90 -15.13 11.64
N VAL A 222 -43.62 -14.84 11.79
CA VAL A 222 -43.13 -14.15 12.99
C VAL A 222 -43.60 -12.70 12.93
N ASP A 223 -44.54 -12.36 13.84
CA ASP A 223 -45.13 -11.03 13.97
C ASP A 223 -44.07 -9.94 14.05
N ARG A 224 -44.17 -8.97 13.14
CA ARG A 224 -43.20 -7.86 12.99
C ARG A 224 -43.51 -6.65 13.86
N GLU A 225 -44.63 -6.64 14.54
CA GLU A 225 -45.03 -5.46 15.34
C GLU A 225 -44.07 -5.10 16.48
N ASN A 226 -43.13 -5.99 16.81
CA ASN A 226 -42.15 -5.74 17.87
C ASN A 226 -40.67 -5.92 17.45
N ASN A 227 -40.33 -6.07 16.16
CA ASN A 227 -38.92 -6.22 15.73
C ASN A 227 -38.62 -5.26 14.58
N THR A 228 -38.36 -4.03 14.92
CA THR A 228 -38.26 -2.87 14.03
C THR A 228 -37.04 -2.85 13.09
N ASP A 229 -36.14 -3.84 13.14
CA ASP A 229 -34.82 -3.70 12.50
C ASP A 229 -34.38 -4.85 11.58
N LYS A 230 -35.27 -5.80 11.21
CA LYS A 230 -34.85 -6.94 10.40
C LYS A 230 -35.68 -7.13 9.13
N GLU A 231 -35.57 -6.18 8.21
CA GLU A 231 -36.02 -6.36 6.84
C GLU A 231 -35.10 -7.35 6.13
N SER A 232 -35.64 -8.51 5.73
CA SER A 232 -34.89 -9.54 5.05
C SER A 232 -34.95 -9.36 3.54
N SER A 233 -34.27 -8.35 3.02
CA SER A 233 -34.16 -8.14 1.57
C SER A 233 -33.10 -9.09 1.00
N THR A 234 -33.51 -10.25 0.51
CA THR A 234 -32.61 -11.25 -0.09
C THR A 234 -32.80 -11.37 -1.59
N ILE A 235 -31.72 -11.51 -2.34
CA ILE A 235 -31.73 -11.60 -3.81
C ILE A 235 -30.95 -12.81 -4.29
N ALA A 236 -31.59 -13.72 -5.01
CA ALA A 236 -30.98 -14.86 -5.66
C ALA A 236 -31.29 -14.84 -7.18
N ILE A 237 -30.35 -14.50 -8.04
CA ILE A 237 -30.55 -14.42 -9.49
C ILE A 237 -29.51 -15.28 -10.21
N GLY A 238 -29.99 -16.26 -10.94
CA GLY A 238 -29.17 -17.23 -11.69
C GLY A 238 -29.69 -18.66 -11.52
N ALA A 239 -29.37 -19.55 -12.43
CA ALA A 239 -29.75 -20.94 -12.26
C ALA A 239 -29.05 -21.53 -11.01
N PHE A 240 -29.82 -22.14 -10.12
CA PHE A 240 -29.33 -22.70 -8.85
C PHE A 240 -28.66 -21.66 -7.92
N ALA A 241 -28.88 -20.34 -8.14
CA ALA A 241 -28.42 -19.32 -7.18
C ALA A 241 -29.15 -19.50 -5.85
N GLU A 242 -28.45 -19.38 -4.75
CA GLU A 242 -29.00 -19.68 -3.44
C GLU A 242 -28.63 -18.60 -2.41
N VAL A 243 -29.64 -18.01 -1.78
CA VAL A 243 -29.53 -17.32 -0.50
C VAL A 243 -30.24 -18.18 0.53
N ALA A 244 -29.49 -18.83 1.37
CA ALA A 244 -30.01 -19.65 2.46
C ALA A 244 -29.07 -19.62 3.64
N PRO A 245 -29.56 -19.50 4.89
CA PRO A 245 -28.72 -19.60 6.07
C PRO A 245 -28.10 -21.01 6.16
N GLU A 246 -26.82 -21.09 6.47
CA GLU A 246 -26.23 -22.36 6.84
C GLU A 246 -26.86 -22.87 8.15
N ALA A 247 -27.43 -24.08 8.10
CA ALA A 247 -27.82 -24.78 9.31
C ALA A 247 -26.54 -25.11 10.11
N GLN A 248 -26.35 -24.42 11.22
CA GLN A 248 -25.25 -24.48 12.16
C GLN A 248 -24.02 -23.61 11.88
N SER A 249 -24.01 -22.45 12.48
CA SER A 249 -22.82 -22.06 13.22
C SER A 249 -23.25 -21.43 14.53
N VAL A 250 -23.01 -22.17 15.59
CA VAL A 250 -23.05 -21.65 16.95
C VAL A 250 -21.84 -20.73 17.10
N TYR A 251 -21.98 -19.44 16.84
CA TYR A 251 -21.05 -18.47 17.39
C TYR A 251 -21.49 -18.15 18.81
N ALA A 252 -21.00 -18.93 19.75
CA ALA A 252 -21.02 -18.58 21.14
C ALA A 252 -19.78 -17.70 21.40
N GLY A 253 -19.93 -16.40 21.39
CA GLY A 253 -18.83 -15.56 21.84
C GLY A 253 -18.93 -14.11 21.41
N SER A 254 -19.36 -13.33 22.36
CA SER A 254 -19.02 -11.94 22.63
C SER A 254 -19.61 -10.83 21.77
N GLN A 255 -20.37 -10.05 22.51
CA GLN A 255 -20.51 -8.62 22.39
C GLN A 255 -21.23 -8.06 21.16
N GLY A 256 -22.53 -8.04 21.28
CA GLY A 256 -23.27 -6.87 20.77
C GLY A 256 -23.75 -6.89 19.33
N SER A 257 -23.67 -7.95 18.56
CA SER A 257 -24.44 -8.04 17.33
C SER A 257 -25.68 -8.88 17.53
N ASN A 258 -26.85 -8.28 17.31
CA ASN A 258 -28.15 -8.94 17.33
C ASN A 258 -28.38 -9.85 16.11
N SER A 259 -27.33 -10.49 15.57
CA SER A 259 -27.51 -11.48 14.52
C SER A 259 -28.14 -12.74 15.11
N VAL A 260 -29.32 -13.06 14.68
CA VAL A 260 -29.97 -14.33 15.01
C VAL A 260 -29.17 -15.41 14.27
N ALA A 261 -28.59 -16.35 14.99
CA ALA A 261 -27.87 -17.48 14.40
C ALA A 261 -28.76 -18.17 13.34
N GLY A 262 -28.22 -18.35 12.13
CA GLY A 262 -28.94 -18.98 11.03
C GLY A 262 -29.80 -18.04 10.17
N THR A 263 -29.51 -16.74 10.11
CA THR A 263 -30.14 -15.79 9.18
C THR A 263 -29.20 -15.39 8.03
N ALA A 264 -29.80 -14.95 6.92
CA ALA A 264 -29.09 -14.37 5.77
C ALA A 264 -29.83 -13.10 5.33
N LEU A 265 -29.84 -12.08 6.22
CA LEU A 265 -30.55 -10.81 5.99
C LEU A 265 -29.77 -9.95 4.97
N ALA A 266 -30.48 -9.24 4.09
CA ALA A 266 -29.87 -8.40 3.06
C ALA A 266 -28.81 -9.11 2.20
N ALA A 267 -28.90 -10.42 2.04
CA ALA A 267 -27.95 -11.23 1.30
C ALA A 267 -28.24 -11.27 -0.19
N VAL A 268 -27.20 -11.32 -1.02
CA VAL A 268 -27.32 -11.29 -2.48
C VAL A 268 -26.55 -12.44 -3.11
N ALA A 269 -27.19 -13.23 -3.99
CA ALA A 269 -26.58 -14.27 -4.80
C ALA A 269 -26.90 -14.06 -6.28
N LEU A 270 -25.96 -13.59 -7.09
CA LEU A 270 -26.11 -13.33 -8.52
C LEU A 270 -25.19 -14.21 -9.36
N GLY A 271 -25.73 -15.16 -10.10
CA GLY A 271 -24.96 -16.04 -10.98
C GLY A 271 -25.38 -17.51 -10.86
N GLU A 272 -24.98 -18.33 -11.80
CA GLU A 272 -25.23 -19.78 -11.74
C GLU A 272 -24.56 -20.39 -10.51
N LYS A 273 -25.34 -21.05 -9.67
CA LYS A 273 -24.84 -21.65 -8.42
C LYS A 273 -24.13 -20.66 -7.48
N ALA A 274 -24.39 -19.36 -7.60
CA ALA A 274 -23.95 -18.40 -6.61
C ALA A 274 -24.64 -18.68 -5.27
N ARG A 275 -23.91 -18.58 -4.16
CA ARG A 275 -24.43 -18.90 -2.84
C ARG A 275 -24.06 -17.84 -1.80
N SER A 276 -25.04 -17.34 -1.08
CA SER A 276 -24.87 -16.41 0.03
C SER A 276 -25.60 -16.96 1.25
N THR A 277 -24.89 -17.11 2.37
CA THR A 277 -25.43 -17.84 3.54
C THR A 277 -25.49 -17.04 4.84
N ARG A 278 -25.09 -15.76 4.82
CA ARG A 278 -25.01 -14.91 6.00
C ARG A 278 -25.54 -13.51 5.76
N ASP A 279 -25.74 -12.78 6.86
CA ASP A 279 -26.24 -11.40 6.87
C ASP A 279 -25.30 -10.47 6.06
N GLY A 280 -25.89 -9.65 5.18
CA GLY A 280 -25.15 -8.72 4.35
C GLY A 280 -24.17 -9.36 3.36
N ALA A 281 -24.17 -10.67 3.20
CA ALA A 281 -23.24 -11.37 2.32
C ALA A 281 -23.61 -11.20 0.84
N VAL A 282 -22.63 -10.97 -0.03
CA VAL A 282 -22.79 -10.72 -1.46
C VAL A 282 -21.99 -11.73 -2.27
N ALA A 283 -22.66 -12.56 -3.06
CA ALA A 283 -22.05 -13.52 -3.98
C ALA A 283 -22.43 -13.17 -5.43
N VAL A 284 -21.49 -12.74 -6.26
CA VAL A 284 -21.70 -12.36 -7.66
C VAL A 284 -20.75 -13.12 -8.57
N GLY A 285 -21.29 -13.98 -9.41
CA GLY A 285 -20.52 -14.81 -10.35
C GLY A 285 -20.91 -16.28 -10.29
N SER A 286 -20.58 -17.04 -11.35
CA SER A 286 -20.83 -18.49 -11.35
C SER A 286 -20.08 -19.17 -10.22
N LYS A 287 -20.78 -19.90 -9.37
CA LYS A 287 -20.22 -20.61 -8.21
C LYS A 287 -19.45 -19.69 -7.23
N ALA A 288 -19.80 -18.41 -7.18
CA ALA A 288 -19.33 -17.52 -6.12
C ALA A 288 -20.02 -17.88 -4.80
N HIS A 289 -19.27 -17.99 -3.73
CA HIS A 289 -19.81 -18.38 -2.43
C HIS A 289 -19.42 -17.40 -1.33
N ALA A 290 -20.37 -16.70 -0.72
CA ALA A 290 -20.17 -15.79 0.41
C ALA A 290 -20.72 -16.41 1.69
N TYR A 291 -19.85 -16.84 2.59
CA TYR A 291 -20.20 -17.60 3.79
C TYR A 291 -20.16 -16.81 5.10
N GLY A 292 -19.46 -15.69 5.16
CA GLY A 292 -19.33 -14.85 6.38
C GLY A 292 -20.29 -13.67 6.37
N ASP A 293 -20.64 -13.13 7.53
CA ASP A 293 -21.43 -11.90 7.65
C ASP A 293 -20.70 -10.75 6.96
N ASN A 294 -21.43 -9.95 6.19
CA ASN A 294 -20.91 -8.84 5.40
C ASN A 294 -19.74 -9.24 4.45
N SER A 295 -19.65 -10.53 4.09
CA SER A 295 -18.62 -11.00 3.17
C SER A 295 -18.98 -10.74 1.71
N ILE A 296 -17.98 -10.51 0.87
CA ILE A 296 -18.15 -10.21 -0.56
C ILE A 296 -17.39 -11.23 -1.40
N ALA A 297 -18.10 -11.96 -2.24
CA ALA A 297 -17.57 -12.87 -3.24
C ALA A 297 -17.94 -12.39 -4.64
N ILE A 298 -17.01 -11.81 -5.40
CA ILE A 298 -17.27 -11.35 -6.76
C ILE A 298 -16.33 -12.04 -7.75
N GLY A 299 -16.87 -12.82 -8.64
CA GLY A 299 -16.11 -13.57 -9.64
C GLY A 299 -16.43 -15.05 -9.65
N SER A 300 -16.14 -15.74 -10.75
CA SER A 300 -16.36 -17.18 -10.83
C SER A 300 -15.52 -17.92 -9.81
N PHE A 301 -16.14 -18.77 -9.00
CA PHE A 301 -15.49 -19.49 -7.89
C PHE A 301 -14.84 -18.59 -6.82
N ALA A 302 -15.16 -17.30 -6.76
CA ALA A 302 -14.72 -16.43 -5.67
C ALA A 302 -15.29 -16.95 -4.35
N ARG A 303 -14.44 -17.03 -3.31
CA ARG A 303 -14.81 -17.60 -2.02
C ARG A 303 -14.17 -16.82 -0.88
N PRO A 304 -14.89 -15.89 -0.22
CA PRO A 304 -14.58 -15.52 1.13
C PRO A 304 -15.02 -16.68 2.04
N ASN A 305 -14.12 -17.21 2.72
CA ASN A 305 -14.11 -18.26 3.75
C ASN A 305 -15.21 -19.33 3.82
N THR A 306 -14.78 -20.49 4.37
CA THR A 306 -15.59 -21.66 4.74
C THR A 306 -15.85 -21.77 6.25
N GLY A 307 -15.42 -20.82 7.09
CA GLY A 307 -15.58 -20.86 8.57
C GLY A 307 -16.60 -19.85 9.08
N ALA A 308 -17.32 -20.24 10.12
CA ALA A 308 -18.39 -19.44 10.73
C ALA A 308 -17.93 -18.16 11.45
N THR A 309 -16.64 -17.96 11.61
CA THR A 309 -16.04 -16.87 12.38
C THR A 309 -15.54 -15.69 11.52
N ASN A 310 -15.56 -15.81 10.20
CA ASN A 310 -14.91 -14.86 9.32
C ASN A 310 -15.91 -13.86 8.75
N VAL A 311 -16.11 -12.80 9.47
CA VAL A 311 -16.91 -11.62 9.10
C VAL A 311 -16.08 -10.64 8.28
N ASN A 312 -16.75 -9.85 7.43
CA ASN A 312 -16.17 -8.76 6.65
C ASN A 312 -15.07 -9.16 5.64
N SER A 313 -15.01 -10.44 5.24
CA SER A 313 -14.02 -10.88 4.26
C SER A 313 -14.42 -10.57 2.82
N ILE A 314 -13.44 -10.21 1.98
CA ILE A 314 -13.67 -9.79 0.60
C ILE A 314 -12.86 -10.66 -0.35
N ALA A 315 -13.52 -11.36 -1.29
CA ALA A 315 -12.90 -12.11 -2.36
C ALA A 315 -13.42 -11.61 -3.73
N ILE A 316 -12.60 -10.88 -4.48
CA ILE A 316 -12.96 -10.32 -5.79
C ILE A 316 -12.02 -10.85 -6.86
N GLY A 317 -12.54 -11.58 -7.81
CA GLY A 317 -11.79 -12.19 -8.91
C GLY A 317 -12.10 -13.68 -9.07
N SER A 318 -11.83 -14.22 -10.25
CA SER A 318 -12.03 -15.66 -10.48
C SER A 318 -11.14 -16.48 -9.54
N SER A 319 -11.73 -17.42 -8.81
CA SER A 319 -11.03 -18.29 -7.85
C SER A 319 -10.25 -17.54 -6.75
N SER A 320 -10.62 -16.29 -6.47
CA SER A 320 -10.07 -15.57 -5.32
C SER A 320 -10.55 -16.20 -4.01
N LYS A 321 -9.68 -16.20 -3.00
CA LYS A 321 -9.91 -16.85 -1.72
C LYS A 321 -9.55 -15.93 -0.55
N SER A 322 -10.50 -15.65 0.33
CA SER A 322 -10.33 -14.80 1.50
C SER A 322 -10.86 -15.54 2.73
N ASP A 323 -9.99 -16.23 3.46
CA ASP A 323 -10.40 -17.14 4.54
C ASP A 323 -10.29 -16.54 5.96
N GLY A 324 -9.58 -15.43 6.14
CA GLY A 324 -9.40 -14.81 7.45
C GLY A 324 -10.50 -13.81 7.81
N PHE A 325 -10.64 -13.49 9.08
CA PHE A 325 -11.47 -12.38 9.57
C PHE A 325 -10.98 -11.05 8.96
N SER A 326 -11.90 -10.26 8.42
CA SER A 326 -11.59 -8.97 7.77
C SER A 326 -10.48 -9.05 6.71
N SER A 327 -10.28 -10.21 6.09
CA SER A 327 -9.28 -10.40 5.04
C SER A 327 -9.77 -9.92 3.68
N VAL A 328 -8.83 -9.55 2.80
CA VAL A 328 -9.14 -9.01 1.46
C VAL A 328 -8.34 -9.75 0.39
N ALA A 329 -9.00 -10.41 -0.56
CA ALA A 329 -8.38 -11.07 -1.70
C ALA A 329 -8.96 -10.50 -3.01
N ILE A 330 -8.20 -9.68 -3.72
CA ILE A 330 -8.62 -9.04 -4.97
C ILE A 330 -7.70 -9.45 -6.11
N GLY A 331 -8.25 -10.11 -7.11
CA GLY A 331 -7.52 -10.61 -8.28
C GLY A 331 -7.75 -12.09 -8.54
N GLY A 332 -7.60 -12.53 -9.78
CA GLY A 332 -7.78 -13.94 -10.12
C GLY A 332 -6.79 -14.85 -9.39
N GLY A 333 -7.29 -15.81 -8.61
CA GLY A 333 -6.48 -16.73 -7.81
C GLY A 333 -5.76 -16.11 -6.62
N SER A 334 -6.10 -14.88 -6.23
CA SER A 334 -5.55 -14.25 -5.01
C SER A 334 -5.97 -15.02 -3.76
N GLN A 335 -5.12 -15.04 -2.74
CA GLN A 335 -5.34 -15.80 -1.50
C GLN A 335 -4.96 -14.95 -0.28
N ALA A 336 -5.93 -14.64 0.56
CA ALA A 336 -5.78 -14.02 1.87
C ALA A 336 -6.34 -15.00 2.90
N THR A 337 -5.48 -15.82 3.54
CA THR A 337 -5.94 -17.02 4.24
C THR A 337 -5.98 -16.92 5.76
N HIS A 338 -5.59 -15.79 6.32
CA HIS A 338 -5.59 -15.54 7.77
C HIS A 338 -6.18 -14.15 8.07
N ASP A 339 -6.41 -13.88 9.34
CA ASP A 339 -7.04 -12.65 9.81
C ASP A 339 -6.26 -11.40 9.35
N HIS A 340 -7.01 -10.38 8.94
CA HIS A 340 -6.53 -9.10 8.44
C HIS A 340 -5.58 -9.20 7.22
N ALA A 341 -5.43 -10.40 6.63
CA ALA A 341 -4.56 -10.59 5.47
C ALA A 341 -5.09 -9.86 4.24
N ILE A 342 -4.21 -9.21 3.48
CA ILE A 342 -4.54 -8.46 2.26
C ILE A 342 -3.77 -9.03 1.08
N ALA A 343 -4.46 -9.59 0.08
CA ALA A 343 -3.89 -10.11 -1.17
C ALA A 343 -4.51 -9.41 -2.38
N VAL A 344 -3.82 -8.46 -2.98
CA VAL A 344 -4.30 -7.69 -4.13
C VAL A 344 -3.40 -7.93 -5.35
N GLY A 345 -3.93 -8.56 -6.36
CA GLY A 345 -3.22 -8.92 -7.58
C GLY A 345 -3.51 -10.36 -8.00
N ARG A 346 -3.33 -10.65 -9.29
CA ARG A 346 -3.50 -12.01 -9.78
C ARG A 346 -2.49 -12.92 -9.07
N THR A 347 -2.98 -14.02 -8.48
CA THR A 347 -2.18 -15.02 -7.73
C THR A 347 -1.38 -14.43 -6.54
N ALA A 348 -1.72 -13.24 -6.07
CA ALA A 348 -1.15 -12.69 -4.84
C ALA A 348 -1.49 -13.58 -3.63
N LYS A 349 -0.56 -13.77 -2.70
CA LYS A 349 -0.70 -14.65 -1.54
C LYS A 349 -0.31 -13.95 -0.25
N ALA A 350 -1.28 -13.70 0.62
CA ALA A 350 -1.09 -13.26 2.00
C ALA A 350 -1.60 -14.39 2.91
N THR A 351 -0.68 -15.21 3.44
CA THR A 351 -1.03 -16.52 4.01
C THR A 351 -0.87 -16.60 5.52
N LYS A 352 -0.65 -15.46 6.17
CA LYS A 352 -0.54 -15.36 7.62
C LYS A 352 -1.24 -14.09 8.12
N GLU A 353 -1.40 -14.00 9.44
CA GLU A 353 -2.03 -12.89 10.14
C GLU A 353 -1.33 -11.56 9.82
N ASP A 354 -2.13 -10.52 9.57
CA ASP A 354 -1.67 -9.17 9.20
C ASP A 354 -0.74 -9.12 7.97
N ALA A 355 -0.70 -10.21 7.17
CA ALA A 355 0.12 -10.25 5.98
C ALA A 355 -0.48 -9.42 4.84
N THR A 356 0.35 -8.67 4.12
CA THR A 356 -0.04 -7.86 2.97
C THR A 356 0.74 -8.24 1.73
N ALA A 357 0.05 -8.70 0.67
CA ALA A 357 0.64 -9.05 -0.63
C ALA A 357 -0.05 -8.27 -1.75
N ILE A 358 0.63 -7.30 -2.35
CA ILE A 358 0.09 -6.44 -3.42
C ILE A 358 0.96 -6.55 -4.67
N GLY A 359 0.40 -7.09 -5.75
CA GLY A 359 1.08 -7.28 -7.02
C GLY A 359 0.82 -8.66 -7.62
N TYR A 360 1.11 -8.80 -8.91
CA TYR A 360 1.06 -10.11 -9.58
C TYR A 360 2.03 -11.08 -8.90
N ASN A 361 1.51 -12.22 -8.43
CA ASN A 361 2.29 -13.26 -7.76
C ASN A 361 3.11 -12.76 -6.53
N ALA A 362 2.70 -11.65 -5.90
CA ALA A 362 3.30 -11.20 -4.65
C ALA A 362 3.01 -12.22 -3.53
N ALA A 363 3.97 -12.46 -2.64
CA ALA A 363 3.86 -13.45 -1.58
C ALA A 363 4.31 -12.91 -0.21
N ALA A 364 3.37 -12.79 0.72
CA ALA A 364 3.60 -12.49 2.13
C ALA A 364 3.21 -13.73 2.95
N SER A 365 4.20 -14.50 3.41
CA SER A 365 4.00 -15.86 3.92
C SER A 365 4.19 -16.02 5.43
N LYS A 366 4.39 -14.91 6.14
CA LYS A 366 4.60 -14.87 7.59
C LYS A 366 3.78 -13.74 8.22
N ASN A 367 3.66 -13.73 9.56
CA ASN A 367 2.91 -12.74 10.30
C ASN A 367 3.51 -11.33 10.10
N ASN A 368 2.64 -10.35 9.92
CA ASN A 368 3.01 -8.95 9.67
C ASN A 368 3.93 -8.76 8.44
N ALA A 369 4.00 -9.75 7.54
CA ALA A 369 4.83 -9.66 6.35
C ALA A 369 4.16 -8.78 5.29
N THR A 370 4.93 -7.91 4.63
CA THR A 370 4.44 -7.01 3.57
C THR A 370 5.22 -7.22 2.29
N ALA A 371 4.55 -7.64 1.21
CA ALA A 371 5.12 -7.84 -0.11
C ALA A 371 4.38 -6.98 -1.14
N ILE A 372 5.00 -5.92 -1.64
CA ILE A 372 4.41 -4.97 -2.59
C ILE A 372 5.25 -4.92 -3.86
N GLY A 373 4.69 -5.37 -4.96
CA GLY A 373 5.35 -5.43 -6.25
C GLY A 373 5.08 -6.76 -6.96
N ARG A 374 5.26 -6.79 -8.27
CA ARG A 374 5.18 -8.03 -9.03
C ARG A 374 6.25 -9.00 -8.52
N GLU A 375 5.83 -10.22 -8.16
CA GLU A 375 6.74 -11.26 -7.68
C GLU A 375 7.56 -10.86 -6.43
N ALA A 376 7.11 -9.86 -5.67
CA ALA A 376 7.71 -9.51 -4.39
C ALA A 376 7.46 -10.63 -3.36
N VAL A 377 8.45 -10.96 -2.55
CA VAL A 377 8.40 -12.02 -1.55
C VAL A 377 8.81 -11.50 -0.18
N ALA A 378 7.91 -11.60 0.80
CA ALA A 378 8.20 -11.36 2.21
C ALA A 378 7.97 -12.69 2.97
N SER A 379 9.07 -13.39 3.29
CA SER A 379 9.04 -14.77 3.78
C SER A 379 9.45 -14.93 5.24
N ALA A 380 9.65 -13.85 5.97
CA ALA A 380 9.93 -13.84 7.41
C ALA A 380 8.94 -12.94 8.17
N ASN A 381 8.84 -13.12 9.50
CA ASN A 381 7.96 -12.29 10.32
C ASN A 381 8.40 -10.81 10.27
N ASN A 382 7.43 -9.90 10.28
CA ASN A 382 7.66 -8.46 10.24
C ASN A 382 8.55 -8.01 9.05
N SER A 383 8.68 -8.83 8.00
CA SER A 383 9.51 -8.51 6.84
C SER A 383 8.74 -7.69 5.81
N THR A 384 9.43 -6.76 5.15
CA THR A 384 8.84 -5.88 4.15
C THR A 384 9.63 -5.94 2.83
N ALA A 385 8.99 -6.37 1.75
CA ALA A 385 9.55 -6.43 0.40
C ALA A 385 8.77 -5.50 -0.52
N ILE A 386 9.39 -4.43 -0.99
CA ILE A 386 8.77 -3.43 -1.87
C ILE A 386 9.57 -3.29 -3.16
N GLY A 387 8.96 -3.65 -4.28
CA GLY A 387 9.56 -3.58 -5.60
C GLY A 387 9.36 -4.86 -6.41
N LEU A 388 9.56 -4.78 -7.73
CA LEU A 388 9.53 -5.94 -8.61
C LEU A 388 10.57 -6.96 -8.13
N GLN A 389 10.15 -8.21 -7.87
CA GLN A 389 11.05 -9.30 -7.46
C GLN A 389 11.91 -8.99 -6.23
N SER A 390 11.45 -8.09 -5.36
CA SER A 390 12.11 -7.86 -4.07
C SER A 390 11.91 -9.07 -3.15
N ASN A 391 12.91 -9.39 -2.33
CA ASN A 391 12.88 -10.55 -1.44
C ASN A 391 13.33 -10.18 -0.02
N ALA A 392 12.39 -10.12 0.92
CA ALA A 392 12.67 -9.94 2.34
C ALA A 392 12.57 -11.30 3.06
N SER A 393 13.73 -11.96 3.20
CA SER A 393 13.86 -13.32 3.71
C SER A 393 14.21 -13.41 5.20
N ARG A 394 14.51 -12.28 5.83
CA ARG A 394 14.88 -12.22 7.26
C ARG A 394 13.85 -11.45 8.07
N GLU A 395 13.70 -11.85 9.32
CA GLU A 395 12.80 -11.23 10.28
C GLU A 395 13.14 -9.75 10.51
N ASN A 396 12.13 -8.89 10.67
CA ASN A 396 12.28 -7.45 10.90
C ASN A 396 13.08 -6.72 9.82
N SER A 397 13.19 -7.25 8.60
CA SER A 397 13.99 -6.68 7.53
C SER A 397 13.16 -6.04 6.43
N VAL A 398 13.78 -5.12 5.68
CA VAL A 398 13.18 -4.39 4.58
C VAL A 398 14.02 -4.57 3.31
N ALA A 399 13.43 -5.11 2.24
CA ALA A 399 13.99 -5.13 0.90
C ALA A 399 13.28 -4.06 0.05
N LEU A 400 13.96 -2.98 -0.29
CA LEU A 400 13.38 -1.83 -0.98
C LEU A 400 13.97 -1.65 -2.38
N GLY A 401 13.12 -1.79 -3.38
CA GLY A 401 13.48 -1.63 -4.79
C GLY A 401 13.48 -2.94 -5.59
N ASN A 402 13.50 -2.82 -6.92
CA ASN A 402 13.49 -3.95 -7.83
C ASN A 402 14.67 -4.91 -7.56
N GLY A 403 14.39 -6.19 -7.32
CA GLY A 403 15.40 -7.22 -7.09
C GLY A 403 16.23 -7.02 -5.82
N SER A 404 15.83 -6.13 -4.91
CA SER A 404 16.49 -6.00 -3.61
C SER A 404 16.24 -7.23 -2.76
N ASN A 405 17.23 -7.67 -2.01
CA ASN A 405 17.10 -8.81 -1.12
C ASN A 405 17.72 -8.56 0.26
N THR A 406 17.29 -9.32 1.25
CA THR A 406 17.84 -9.28 2.62
C THR A 406 18.59 -10.57 2.96
N ASP A 407 19.33 -11.15 2.01
CA ASP A 407 20.06 -12.40 2.18
C ASP A 407 21.21 -12.24 3.19
N ASN A 408 21.83 -11.05 3.22
CA ASN A 408 22.82 -10.72 4.23
C ASN A 408 22.14 -10.44 5.56
N LYS A 409 22.67 -11.04 6.62
CA LYS A 409 22.19 -10.83 7.99
C LYS A 409 22.70 -9.51 8.57
N TYR A 410 22.00 -9.02 9.57
CA TYR A 410 22.52 -7.97 10.42
C TYR A 410 23.74 -8.51 11.19
N GLU A 411 24.86 -7.81 11.08
CA GLU A 411 26.07 -8.09 11.83
C GLU A 411 26.35 -6.91 12.77
N PRO A 412 26.20 -7.13 14.10
CA PRO A 412 26.53 -6.09 15.07
C PRO A 412 28.00 -5.75 14.94
N THR A 413 28.28 -4.49 14.58
CA THR A 413 29.66 -4.01 14.36
C THR A 413 30.01 -3.00 15.44
N ASP A 414 30.91 -3.35 16.33
CA ASP A 414 31.43 -2.48 17.40
C ASP A 414 32.82 -1.94 17.07
N THR A 415 33.53 -2.64 16.22
CA THR A 415 34.91 -2.29 15.86
C THR A 415 35.14 -2.41 14.37
N ALA A 416 36.05 -1.61 13.84
CA ALA A 416 36.57 -1.74 12.48
C ALA A 416 38.08 -1.47 12.45
N THR A 417 38.83 -2.29 11.73
CA THR A 417 40.28 -2.07 11.55
C THR A 417 40.56 -1.67 10.10
N VAL A 418 41.14 -0.50 9.92
CA VAL A 418 41.57 0.03 8.63
C VAL A 418 43.05 0.29 8.65
N GLY A 419 43.83 -0.51 7.94
CA GLY A 419 45.29 -0.48 8.01
C GLY A 419 45.78 -0.81 9.40
N ARG A 420 46.46 0.13 10.02
CA ARG A 420 47.01 -0.01 11.41
C ARG A 420 46.12 0.56 12.52
N TYR A 421 44.96 1.14 12.16
CA TYR A 421 44.07 1.77 13.13
C TYR A 421 42.85 0.88 13.39
N THR A 422 42.57 0.65 14.66
CA THR A 422 41.34 -0.02 15.11
C THR A 422 40.43 1.02 15.75
N TYR A 423 39.26 1.15 15.21
CA TYR A 423 38.19 2.00 15.73
C TYR A 423 37.22 1.13 16.52
N SER A 424 36.70 1.64 17.62
CA SER A 424 35.80 0.93 18.52
C SER A 424 34.75 1.87 19.11
N GLY A 425 33.67 1.28 19.66
CA GLY A 425 32.60 2.04 20.30
C GLY A 425 31.64 2.69 19.32
N PHE A 426 31.36 2.03 18.20
CA PHE A 426 30.38 2.51 17.23
C PHE A 426 28.99 2.55 17.85
N ALA A 427 28.29 3.67 17.69
CA ALA A 427 26.89 3.82 18.10
C ALA A 427 25.97 2.89 17.28
N GLY A 428 24.86 2.45 17.88
CA GLY A 428 23.87 1.62 17.20
C GLY A 428 24.22 0.13 17.11
N ASN A 429 25.33 -0.31 17.70
CA ASN A 429 25.63 -1.73 17.84
C ASN A 429 24.64 -2.39 18.81
N ASN A 430 23.64 -3.13 18.26
CA ASN A 430 22.63 -3.80 19.07
C ASN A 430 22.60 -5.31 18.75
N SER A 431 23.30 -6.08 19.55
CA SER A 431 23.36 -7.54 19.42
C SER A 431 22.03 -8.26 19.69
N THR A 432 21.03 -7.57 20.26
CA THR A 432 19.71 -8.16 20.57
C THR A 432 18.74 -8.14 19.39
N LEU A 433 19.04 -7.42 18.30
CA LEU A 433 18.14 -7.30 17.14
C LEU A 433 18.02 -8.57 16.28
N GLY A 434 18.80 -9.61 16.55
CA GLY A 434 18.83 -10.84 15.77
C GLY A 434 19.45 -10.65 14.37
N GLU A 435 19.36 -11.68 13.53
CA GLU A 435 19.96 -11.66 12.18
C GLU A 435 19.20 -10.80 11.15
N GLY A 436 17.98 -10.37 11.49
CA GLY A 436 17.15 -9.46 10.68
C GLY A 436 17.58 -8.00 10.81
N ALA A 437 16.63 -7.11 10.96
CA ALA A 437 16.85 -5.67 11.22
C ALA A 437 17.74 -4.95 10.21
N VAL A 438 17.70 -5.38 8.95
CA VAL A 438 18.43 -4.72 7.83
C VAL A 438 17.46 -4.06 6.87
N VAL A 439 17.86 -2.93 6.33
CA VAL A 439 17.21 -2.30 5.16
C VAL A 439 18.14 -2.45 3.97
N SER A 440 17.73 -3.26 3.01
CA SER A 440 18.47 -3.47 1.77
C SER A 440 17.82 -2.71 0.63
N VAL A 441 18.58 -1.90 -0.08
CA VAL A 441 18.14 -1.17 -1.27
C VAL A 441 18.63 -1.81 -2.58
N GLY A 442 19.23 -2.99 -2.51
CA GLY A 442 19.78 -3.69 -3.66
C GLY A 442 20.04 -5.18 -3.41
N SER A 443 20.89 -5.74 -4.21
CA SER A 443 21.45 -7.09 -4.09
C SER A 443 22.91 -7.07 -4.55
N ALA A 444 23.67 -8.13 -4.26
CA ALA A 444 25.06 -8.22 -4.70
C ALA A 444 25.19 -7.98 -6.21
N GLY A 445 26.05 -7.05 -6.61
CA GLY A 445 26.26 -6.60 -7.99
C GLY A 445 25.13 -5.74 -8.58
N LYS A 446 24.15 -5.34 -7.78
CA LYS A 446 23.02 -4.45 -8.15
C LYS A 446 22.70 -3.46 -7.03
N GLU A 447 23.74 -2.86 -6.47
CA GLU A 447 23.67 -1.86 -5.44
C GLU A 447 23.04 -0.57 -5.99
N ARG A 448 22.43 0.24 -5.10
CA ARG A 448 21.79 1.53 -5.45
C ARG A 448 22.37 2.66 -4.64
N GLN A 449 22.42 3.82 -5.26
CA GLN A 449 22.69 5.08 -4.57
C GLN A 449 21.42 5.57 -3.86
N ILE A 450 21.61 6.16 -2.69
CA ILE A 450 20.54 6.87 -1.98
C ILE A 450 20.80 8.37 -2.18
N HIS A 451 19.92 9.05 -2.93
CA HIS A 451 20.00 10.47 -3.21
C HIS A 451 19.18 11.29 -2.19
N HIS A 452 19.48 12.59 -2.09
CA HIS A 452 18.75 13.56 -1.27
C HIS A 452 18.76 13.22 0.24
N VAL A 453 19.82 12.59 0.69
CA VAL A 453 20.06 12.37 2.12
C VAL A 453 20.49 13.71 2.74
N ALA A 454 19.76 14.17 3.75
CA ALA A 454 20.14 15.34 4.53
C ALA A 454 21.41 15.06 5.32
N ALA A 455 22.12 16.16 5.74
CA ALA A 455 23.28 16.01 6.61
C ALA A 455 22.86 15.38 7.96
N GLY A 456 23.52 14.29 8.32
CA GLY A 456 23.33 13.64 9.61
C GLY A 456 24.06 14.37 10.73
N ARG A 457 23.62 14.18 11.98
CA ARG A 457 24.31 14.71 13.16
C ARG A 457 25.66 14.01 13.31
N ILE A 458 26.69 14.76 13.59
CA ILE A 458 28.03 14.23 13.82
C ILE A 458 28.29 14.24 15.33
N SER A 459 28.15 13.10 15.96
CA SER A 459 28.46 12.91 17.39
C SER A 459 28.84 11.46 17.66
N SER A 460 29.43 11.17 18.78
CA SER A 460 29.81 9.80 19.19
C SER A 460 28.61 8.86 19.38
N THR A 461 27.40 9.40 19.53
CA THR A 461 26.15 8.62 19.73
C THR A 461 25.21 8.67 18.54
N SER A 462 25.59 9.35 17.45
CA SER A 462 24.73 9.45 16.28
C SER A 462 24.66 8.15 15.51
N THR A 463 23.45 7.80 15.10
CA THR A 463 23.15 6.71 14.16
C THR A 463 22.57 7.24 12.86
N ASP A 464 22.65 8.56 12.63
CA ASP A 464 22.14 9.17 11.40
C ASP A 464 23.06 8.80 10.22
N ALA A 465 22.48 8.64 9.03
CA ALA A 465 23.25 8.51 7.80
C ALA A 465 23.95 9.83 7.49
N ILE A 466 25.18 9.77 6.98
CA ILE A 466 25.93 10.92 6.49
C ILE A 466 25.80 11.02 4.96
N ASN A 467 25.83 12.22 4.43
CA ASN A 467 25.84 12.45 2.99
C ASN A 467 27.24 12.75 2.43
N GLY A 468 27.35 12.74 1.10
CA GLY A 468 28.64 12.97 0.42
C GLY A 468 29.29 14.29 0.74
N SER A 469 28.55 15.36 1.06
CA SER A 469 29.14 16.66 1.41
C SER A 469 29.82 16.62 2.77
N GLN A 470 29.31 15.87 3.72
CA GLN A 470 29.95 15.68 5.04
C GLN A 470 31.26 14.88 4.90
N LEU A 471 31.26 13.82 4.09
CA LEU A 471 32.47 13.05 3.80
C LEU A 471 33.48 13.89 3.00
N TYR A 472 33.01 14.72 2.05
CA TYR A 472 33.87 15.65 1.31
C TYR A 472 34.60 16.60 2.26
N MET A 473 33.94 17.18 3.26
CA MET A 473 34.60 18.06 4.20
C MET A 473 35.71 17.36 5.00
N VAL A 474 35.50 16.09 5.36
CA VAL A 474 36.55 15.29 6.04
C VAL A 474 37.69 14.99 5.06
N ALA A 475 37.40 14.61 3.82
CA ALA A 475 38.40 14.34 2.81
C ALA A 475 39.20 15.60 2.43
N ASP A 476 38.51 16.75 2.33
CA ASP A 476 39.16 18.05 2.07
C ASP A 476 40.08 18.46 3.24
N ALA A 477 39.59 18.37 4.48
CA ALA A 477 40.41 18.62 5.66
C ALA A 477 41.64 17.69 5.72
N LEU A 478 41.47 16.40 5.37
CA LEU A 478 42.57 15.45 5.37
C LEU A 478 43.56 15.73 4.22
N SER A 479 43.08 16.10 3.02
CA SER A 479 43.93 16.43 1.86
C SER A 479 44.70 17.73 2.08
N ASN A 480 44.07 18.68 2.81
CA ASN A 480 44.71 19.94 3.17
C ASN A 480 45.49 19.86 4.50
N HIS A 481 45.41 18.70 5.18
CA HIS A 481 46.18 18.50 6.42
C HIS A 481 47.69 18.46 6.10
N HIS A 482 48.41 19.47 6.57
CA HIS A 482 49.84 19.63 6.31
C HIS A 482 50.54 20.19 7.53
N TRP A 483 51.81 19.88 7.68
CA TRP A 483 52.68 20.59 8.57
C TRP A 483 53.55 21.56 7.76
N LYS A 484 54.03 22.62 8.43
CA LYS A 484 54.82 23.64 7.75
C LYS A 484 56.30 23.38 8.00
N ALA A 485 57.03 23.13 6.93
CA ALA A 485 58.49 23.13 7.02
C ALA A 485 58.99 24.59 7.12
N ARG A 486 59.85 24.84 8.09
CA ARG A 486 60.48 26.15 8.28
C ARG A 486 62.00 25.99 8.27
N GLY A 487 62.69 26.84 7.56
CA GLY A 487 64.16 26.97 7.60
C GLY A 487 64.56 28.20 8.39
N ASN A 488 65.21 28.01 9.53
CA ASN A 488 65.65 29.12 10.41
C ASN A 488 64.50 30.09 10.78
N GLY A 489 63.30 29.56 11.08
CA GLY A 489 62.13 30.37 11.41
C GLY A 489 61.33 30.87 10.19
N THR A 490 61.85 30.81 8.99
CA THR A 490 61.16 31.23 7.77
C THR A 490 60.36 30.08 7.17
N PRO A 491 59.11 30.26 6.87
CA PRO A 491 58.31 29.22 6.19
C PRO A 491 58.92 28.90 4.83
N VAL A 492 59.14 27.64 4.57
CA VAL A 492 59.69 27.16 3.27
C VAL A 492 58.60 26.53 2.43
N SER A 493 57.83 25.62 3.00
CA SER A 493 56.75 24.95 2.28
C SER A 493 55.73 24.34 3.26
N SER A 494 54.55 23.99 2.72
CA SER A 494 53.64 23.03 3.34
C SER A 494 54.01 21.63 2.90
N VAL A 495 53.94 20.67 3.82
CA VAL A 495 54.21 19.24 3.56
C VAL A 495 52.90 18.49 3.75
N TYR A 496 52.34 17.99 2.64
CA TYR A 496 51.08 17.26 2.62
C TYR A 496 51.28 15.75 2.77
N ASN A 497 50.22 15.03 2.99
CA ASN A 497 50.28 13.57 3.04
C ASN A 497 50.70 12.98 1.69
N GLY A 498 51.79 12.25 1.70
CA GLY A 498 52.41 11.68 0.50
C GLY A 498 53.59 12.45 -0.08
N ASP A 499 53.83 13.68 0.45
CA ASP A 499 55.07 14.42 0.09
C ASP A 499 56.28 13.77 0.74
N VAL A 500 57.37 13.84 0.04
CA VAL A 500 58.68 13.39 0.56
C VAL A 500 59.42 14.58 1.12
N VAL A 501 59.85 14.47 2.35
CA VAL A 501 60.77 15.43 2.98
C VAL A 501 62.18 14.80 2.99
N ASP A 502 63.02 15.34 2.17
CA ASP A 502 64.40 14.85 2.05
C ASP A 502 65.34 15.69 2.88
N PHE A 503 65.99 15.07 3.85
CA PHE A 503 66.97 15.68 4.72
C PHE A 503 68.36 15.44 4.11
N ILE A 504 68.88 16.43 3.38
CA ILE A 504 70.14 16.33 2.64
C ILE A 504 71.30 16.90 3.46
N ASN A 505 72.49 16.43 3.07
CA ASN A 505 73.74 16.94 3.65
C ASN A 505 73.92 18.44 3.36
N GLY A 506 74.27 19.22 4.39
CA GLY A 506 74.69 20.61 4.25
C GLY A 506 76.16 20.72 3.88
N LYS A 507 76.65 21.96 3.67
CA LYS A 507 78.05 22.22 3.26
C LYS A 507 79.11 21.68 4.22
N ALA A 508 78.83 21.40 5.43
CA ALA A 508 79.77 20.84 6.38
C ALA A 508 79.03 19.93 7.37
N THR A 509 77.89 19.36 6.96
CA THR A 509 77.11 18.49 7.83
C THR A 509 76.61 17.28 7.04
N THR A 510 76.54 16.15 7.71
CA THR A 510 75.88 14.93 7.17
C THR A 510 74.57 14.74 7.94
N ALA A 511 73.47 14.63 7.16
CA ALA A 511 72.17 14.26 7.68
C ALA A 511 72.10 12.74 7.91
N GLN A 512 71.72 12.31 9.08
CA GLN A 512 71.43 10.92 9.41
C GLN A 512 70.00 10.80 9.88
N VAL A 513 69.21 10.02 9.16
CA VAL A 513 67.80 9.75 9.53
C VAL A 513 67.72 8.33 10.06
N THR A 514 67.24 8.18 11.27
CA THR A 514 67.02 6.89 11.91
C THR A 514 65.52 6.75 12.27
N TYR A 515 64.99 5.55 11.99
CA TYR A 515 63.60 5.21 12.26
C TYR A 515 63.52 4.13 13.32
N THR A 516 62.78 4.40 14.37
CA THR A 516 62.46 3.42 15.41
C THR A 516 60.93 3.07 15.26
N PRO A 517 60.58 1.82 14.95
CA PRO A 517 59.22 1.44 14.78
C PRO A 517 58.43 1.52 16.10
N GLU A 518 57.09 1.64 15.97
CA GLU A 518 56.21 1.56 17.11
C GLU A 518 56.28 0.18 17.79
N THR A 519 56.04 0.13 19.07
CA THR A 519 55.87 -1.12 19.81
C THR A 519 54.42 -1.19 20.33
N LYS A 520 53.83 -2.37 20.20
CA LYS A 520 52.46 -2.64 20.63
C LYS A 520 52.43 -3.67 21.76
N ASP A 521 51.37 -3.60 22.58
CA ASP A 521 51.07 -4.66 23.57
C ASP A 521 50.46 -5.88 22.89
N SER A 522 50.16 -6.92 23.65
CA SER A 522 49.52 -8.16 23.17
C SER A 522 48.11 -7.95 22.66
N THR A 523 47.48 -6.81 22.90
CA THR A 523 46.13 -6.44 22.43
C THR A 523 46.16 -5.51 21.22
N GLY A 524 47.38 -5.13 20.76
CA GLY A 524 47.56 -4.28 19.57
C GLY A 524 47.61 -2.80 19.83
N ASN A 525 47.54 -2.36 21.09
CA ASN A 525 47.66 -0.96 21.46
C ASN A 525 49.13 -0.48 21.36
N VAL A 526 49.34 0.73 20.86
CA VAL A 526 50.69 1.32 20.74
C VAL A 526 51.20 1.70 22.13
N ILE A 527 52.24 1.01 22.64
CA ILE A 527 52.95 1.31 23.89
C ILE A 527 53.97 2.42 23.66
N LYS A 528 54.67 2.38 22.54
CA LYS A 528 55.60 3.42 22.10
C LYS A 528 55.33 3.79 20.67
N PRO A 529 55.15 5.05 20.34
CA PRO A 529 54.98 5.49 18.96
C PRO A 529 56.25 5.28 18.13
N ALA A 530 56.08 5.18 16.84
CA ALA A 530 57.23 5.23 15.91
C ALA A 530 57.89 6.59 15.98
N VAL A 531 59.22 6.60 15.99
CA VAL A 531 60.00 7.85 16.07
C VAL A 531 60.96 7.90 14.88
N THR A 532 60.95 9.00 14.17
CA THR A 532 61.98 9.33 13.18
C THR A 532 62.87 10.42 13.78
N CYS A 533 64.14 10.08 13.99
CA CYS A 533 65.17 11.02 14.42
C CYS A 533 65.99 11.49 13.24
N VAL A 534 66.19 12.80 13.15
CA VAL A 534 67.10 13.40 12.19
C VAL A 534 68.25 14.05 12.96
N THR A 535 69.44 13.56 12.73
CA THR A 535 70.67 14.07 13.33
C THR A 535 71.53 14.68 12.25
N TYR A 536 72.12 15.84 12.51
CA TYR A 536 73.08 16.43 11.63
C TYR A 536 74.45 16.35 12.30
N HIS A 537 75.37 15.65 11.69
CA HIS A 537 76.74 15.55 12.17
C HIS A 537 77.61 16.60 11.45
N ALA A 538 78.34 17.38 12.19
CA ALA A 538 79.27 18.29 11.59
C ALA A 538 80.46 17.52 11.04
N ASN A 539 80.74 17.71 9.75
CA ASN A 539 81.91 17.12 9.07
C ASN A 539 83.09 18.07 9.30
N ILE A 540 83.80 17.83 10.37
CA ILE A 540 84.99 18.61 10.72
C ILE A 540 86.18 17.72 10.43
N GLU A 541 86.96 18.07 9.43
CA GLU A 541 88.23 17.40 9.12
C GLU A 541 89.36 18.16 9.73
N ALA A 542 90.34 17.43 10.31
CA ALA A 542 91.57 17.98 10.79
C ALA A 542 92.51 18.28 9.66
N GLY A 543 92.82 19.56 9.40
CA GLY A 543 93.90 19.95 8.47
C GLY A 543 95.24 19.66 9.07
N ASN A 544 96.29 20.01 8.32
CA ASN A 544 97.65 19.86 8.80
C ASN A 544 97.87 20.57 10.11
N ASN A 545 98.34 19.82 11.10
CA ASN A 545 98.65 20.31 12.49
C ASN A 545 97.44 20.61 13.33
N ILE A 546 96.19 20.17 13.00
CA ILE A 546 95.00 20.27 13.77
C ILE A 546 94.53 18.87 14.17
N THR A 547 94.07 18.73 15.41
CA THR A 547 93.36 17.53 15.89
C THR A 547 91.95 17.96 16.22
N VAL A 548 90.98 17.17 15.68
CA VAL A 548 89.55 17.32 15.96
C VAL A 548 89.15 16.10 16.76
N THR A 549 88.60 16.26 17.94
CA THR A 549 88.04 15.20 18.78
C THR A 549 86.63 15.57 19.16
N TYR A 550 85.69 14.63 19.10
CA TYR A 550 84.30 14.81 19.59
C TYR A 550 84.26 14.35 21.06
N ASP A 551 83.85 15.24 21.96
CA ASP A 551 83.57 14.93 23.34
C ASP A 551 82.11 14.58 23.54
N GLU A 552 81.78 13.30 23.60
CA GLU A 552 80.42 12.78 23.73
C GLU A 552 79.75 13.20 25.04
N ALA A 553 80.54 13.34 26.14
CA ALA A 553 80.01 13.70 27.47
C ALA A 553 79.48 15.13 27.49
N ASN A 554 80.03 16.01 26.70
CA ASN A 554 79.69 17.43 26.66
C ASN A 554 79.09 17.88 25.33
N ASN A 555 78.91 16.96 24.41
CA ASN A 555 78.36 17.21 23.08
C ASN A 555 79.06 18.37 22.33
N LYS A 556 80.37 18.27 22.24
CA LYS A 556 81.21 19.33 21.65
C LYS A 556 82.40 18.74 20.84
N TYR A 557 82.79 19.46 19.84
CA TYR A 557 84.04 19.20 19.14
C TYR A 557 85.16 20.02 19.81
N ILE A 558 86.23 19.33 20.08
CA ILE A 558 87.48 19.96 20.57
C ILE A 558 88.46 20.04 19.40
N ILE A 559 88.78 21.22 18.99
CA ILE A 559 89.74 21.47 17.89
C ILE A 559 91.05 22.05 18.56
N ALA A 560 92.14 21.28 18.48
CA ALA A 560 93.42 21.67 19.03
C ALA A 560 94.47 21.68 17.93
N ALA A 561 95.27 22.65 17.90
CA ALA A 561 96.44 22.66 17.08
C ALA A 561 97.52 21.71 17.65
N LYS A 562 98.13 20.88 16.79
CA LYS A 562 99.34 20.16 17.17
C LYS A 562 100.45 21.13 17.23
N ASP A 563 101.19 21.08 18.34
CA ASP A 563 102.41 21.81 18.41
C ASP A 563 103.30 21.37 17.20
N GLY A 564 103.72 22.35 16.46
CA GLY A 564 104.74 22.13 15.45
C GLY A 564 106.00 21.54 16.06
N ALA A 565 106.65 20.60 15.35
CA ALA A 565 107.90 20.11 15.79
C ALA A 565 108.82 21.32 16.16
N LYS A 566 109.29 21.33 17.40
CA LYS A 566 110.13 22.40 17.94
C LYS A 566 111.24 22.69 16.97
N GLY A 567 111.12 23.85 16.31
CA GLY A 567 112.22 24.40 15.55
C GLY A 567 113.33 24.78 16.46
N LYS A 568 114.54 24.58 16.13
CA LYS A 568 115.65 25.06 16.88
C LYS A 568 115.53 26.57 17.05
N ASP A 569 115.49 27.00 18.34
CA ASP A 569 115.57 28.39 18.80
C ASP A 569 114.55 29.38 18.16
N GLY A 570 113.28 29.15 18.36
CA GLY A 570 112.20 30.11 18.08
C GLY A 570 111.24 30.18 19.24
N VAL A 571 110.82 31.39 19.62
CA VAL A 571 109.90 31.72 20.74
C VAL A 571 108.59 30.84 20.59
N ASP A 572 108.18 30.23 21.73
CA ASP A 572 106.99 29.40 21.82
C ASP A 572 105.76 30.06 21.13
N GLY A 573 105.32 29.46 20.03
CA GLY A 573 104.09 29.90 19.41
C GLY A 573 102.91 29.56 20.29
N LYS A 574 102.06 30.54 20.57
CA LYS A 574 100.83 30.34 21.30
C LYS A 574 99.86 29.46 20.53
N SER A 575 99.31 28.45 21.22
CA SER A 575 98.30 27.52 20.62
C SER A 575 97.00 28.24 20.35
N VAL A 576 96.39 27.92 19.19
CA VAL A 576 94.99 28.26 18.81
C VAL A 576 94.10 27.18 19.38
N THR A 577 93.07 27.51 20.12
CA THR A 577 92.10 26.57 20.66
C THR A 577 90.70 26.92 20.16
N ALA A 578 89.94 25.92 19.77
CA ALA A 578 88.54 26.10 19.41
C ALA A 578 87.66 25.18 20.25
N THR A 579 86.56 25.74 20.78
CA THR A 579 85.60 25.01 21.56
C THR A 579 84.20 25.24 21.05
N VAL A 580 83.41 24.17 21.02
CA VAL A 580 81.97 24.23 20.69
C VAL A 580 81.18 24.01 22.00
N THR A 581 80.42 24.97 22.40
CA THR A 581 79.60 24.92 23.61
C THR A 581 78.13 24.79 23.25
N ASN A 582 77.45 23.78 23.77
CA ASN A 582 76.01 23.67 23.65
C ASN A 582 75.35 24.71 24.59
N ASN A 583 74.55 25.57 24.03
CA ASN A 583 73.85 26.63 24.80
C ASN A 583 72.57 26.16 25.48
N ASN A 584 72.20 24.85 25.35
CA ASN A 584 70.97 24.23 25.89
C ASN A 584 69.65 24.94 25.45
N ASN A 585 69.74 25.72 24.39
CA ASN A 585 68.61 26.42 23.76
C ASN A 585 68.45 26.13 22.27
N GLY A 586 69.00 25.00 21.81
CA GLY A 586 69.00 24.64 20.41
C GLY A 586 70.01 25.39 19.56
N THR A 587 71.05 25.93 20.23
CA THR A 587 72.18 26.51 19.51
C THR A 587 73.54 26.11 20.17
N HIS A 588 74.54 26.07 19.34
CA HIS A 588 75.93 25.81 19.79
C HIS A 588 76.79 27.02 19.44
N THR A 589 77.64 27.45 20.37
CA THR A 589 78.60 28.52 20.13
C THR A 589 79.94 27.90 19.80
N LEU A 590 80.45 28.14 18.65
CA LEU A 590 81.83 27.82 18.25
C LEU A 590 82.73 29.05 18.63
N THR A 591 83.61 28.84 19.52
CA THR A 591 84.60 29.87 19.97
C THR A 591 86.00 29.46 19.54
N VAL A 592 86.67 30.29 18.76
CA VAL A 592 88.07 30.12 18.34
C VAL A 592 88.89 31.21 19.00
N ASN A 593 89.82 30.78 19.82
CA ASN A 593 90.80 31.69 20.45
C ASN A 593 92.06 31.63 19.59
N ASN A 594 92.39 32.73 18.95
CA ASN A 594 93.56 32.89 18.10
C ASN A 594 94.82 33.05 18.94
N SER A 595 95.98 32.77 18.33
CA SER A 595 97.29 32.89 18.96
C SER A 595 97.67 34.34 19.38
N ASP A 596 96.97 35.34 18.81
CA ASP A 596 97.12 36.75 19.10
C ASP A 596 96.29 37.24 20.31
N GLY A 597 95.46 36.30 20.91
CA GLY A 597 94.57 36.62 22.02
C GLY A 597 93.21 37.12 21.57
N THR A 598 92.96 37.21 20.26
CA THR A 598 91.61 37.53 19.74
C THR A 598 90.72 36.31 19.74
N THR A 599 89.44 36.49 20.04
CA THR A 599 88.41 35.42 20.06
C THR A 599 87.41 35.73 19.01
N THR A 600 87.14 34.72 18.15
CA THR A 600 86.06 34.77 17.18
C THR A 600 84.98 33.77 17.59
N THR A 601 83.75 34.21 17.66
CA THR A 601 82.58 33.32 17.96
C THR A 601 81.58 33.32 16.85
N THR A 602 80.99 32.16 16.60
CA THR A 602 79.82 32.01 15.68
C THR A 602 78.77 31.05 16.31
N ILE A 603 77.54 31.28 16.04
CA ILE A 603 76.46 30.47 16.59
C ILE A 603 75.92 29.51 15.46
N ILE A 604 75.91 28.22 15.74
CA ILE A 604 75.31 27.17 14.95
C ILE A 604 74.03 26.81 15.66
N ARG A 605 72.93 26.69 14.93
CA ARG A 605 71.60 26.36 15.46
C ARG A 605 71.19 24.92 15.16
N ASP A 606 70.63 24.26 16.18
CA ASP A 606 69.96 22.99 15.96
C ASP A 606 68.63 23.23 15.23
N GLY A 607 68.22 22.25 14.44
CA GLY A 607 66.88 22.26 13.84
C GLY A 607 65.83 22.30 14.97
N ALA A 608 64.83 23.17 14.83
CA ALA A 608 63.78 23.31 15.83
C ALA A 608 62.99 22.00 16.03
N VAL A 609 62.82 21.60 17.27
CA VAL A 609 61.90 20.52 17.65
C VAL A 609 60.49 20.95 17.29
N GLY A 610 59.78 20.12 16.53
CA GLY A 610 58.39 20.40 16.12
C GLY A 610 57.52 20.66 17.36
N ALA A 611 56.74 21.73 17.30
CA ALA A 611 55.82 22.08 18.36
C ALA A 611 54.79 21.00 18.63
N THR A 612 54.56 20.71 19.89
CA THR A 612 53.47 19.85 20.35
C THR A 612 52.12 20.46 19.89
N GLY A 613 51.26 19.70 19.22
CA GLY A 613 49.96 20.17 18.74
C GLY A 613 49.12 20.79 19.87
N ALA A 614 48.52 21.90 19.58
CA ALA A 614 47.65 22.59 20.51
C ALA A 614 46.44 21.73 20.90
N LYS A 615 46.11 21.73 22.19
CA LYS A 615 44.89 21.11 22.73
C LYS A 615 43.66 21.81 22.10
N GLY A 616 42.75 21.05 21.53
CA GLY A 616 41.54 21.60 20.92
C GLY A 616 40.71 22.41 21.94
N ASP A 617 40.18 23.53 21.45
CA ASP A 617 39.34 24.41 22.24
C ASP A 617 38.01 23.70 22.60
N THR A 618 37.53 24.01 23.82
CA THR A 618 36.21 23.56 24.28
C THR A 618 35.12 24.23 23.44
N GLY A 619 34.30 23.48 22.78
CA GLY A 619 33.21 24.00 21.95
C GLY A 619 32.29 24.93 22.73
N ALA A 620 31.90 26.02 22.11
CA ALA A 620 30.96 26.98 22.67
C ALA A 620 29.59 26.31 22.91
N LYS A 621 28.96 26.63 24.05
CA LYS A 621 27.63 26.18 24.43
C LYS A 621 26.60 26.65 23.40
N GLY A 622 25.88 25.73 22.81
CA GLY A 622 24.84 26.05 21.86
C GLY A 622 23.70 26.84 22.50
N ASP A 623 23.22 27.83 21.78
CA ASP A 623 22.05 28.62 22.17
C ASP A 623 20.77 27.78 22.05
N THR A 624 19.81 28.06 22.94
CA THR A 624 18.52 27.38 23.01
C THR A 624 17.68 27.73 21.78
N GLY A 625 17.29 26.71 21.00
CA GLY A 625 16.47 26.88 19.80
C GLY A 625 15.10 27.49 20.11
N ALA A 626 14.69 28.47 19.33
CA ALA A 626 13.36 29.04 19.34
C ALA A 626 12.35 28.09 18.70
N LYS A 627 11.15 28.06 19.29
CA LYS A 627 9.99 27.26 18.87
C LYS A 627 9.54 27.65 17.44
N GLY A 628 9.47 26.69 16.54
CA GLY A 628 9.03 26.91 15.17
C GLY A 628 7.53 27.16 15.06
N ASP A 629 7.17 28.16 14.29
CA ASP A 629 5.81 28.41 13.83
C ASP A 629 5.56 27.74 12.47
N THR A 630 4.28 27.36 12.25
CA THR A 630 3.82 26.64 11.08
C THR A 630 3.86 27.55 9.85
N GLY A 631 4.66 27.21 8.86
CA GLY A 631 4.79 27.96 7.62
C GLY A 631 3.71 27.63 6.59
N ALA A 632 3.13 28.67 6.01
CA ALA A 632 2.25 28.58 4.86
C ALA A 632 3.03 28.34 3.56
N LYS A 633 2.39 27.62 2.64
CA LYS A 633 2.89 27.28 1.30
C LYS A 633 3.09 28.55 0.47
N GLY A 634 4.30 28.79 0.01
CA GLY A 634 4.64 29.87 -0.92
C GLY A 634 4.87 29.37 -2.35
N ASP A 635 4.47 30.19 -3.30
CA ASP A 635 4.57 29.95 -4.73
C ASP A 635 6.02 29.98 -5.25
N ALA A 636 6.26 29.31 -6.37
CA ALA A 636 7.56 29.25 -7.02
C ALA A 636 8.02 30.62 -7.50
N GLY A 637 9.11 31.14 -6.94
CA GLY A 637 9.79 32.34 -7.37
C GLY A 637 10.71 32.08 -8.57
N ALA A 638 10.79 33.06 -9.45
CA ALA A 638 11.63 33.05 -10.64
C ALA A 638 13.11 32.87 -10.31
N THR A 639 13.83 32.19 -11.19
CA THR A 639 15.27 31.95 -11.12
C THR A 639 16.02 33.30 -11.04
N GLY A 640 16.66 33.57 -9.91
CA GLY A 640 17.50 34.74 -9.74
C GLY A 640 18.80 34.64 -10.57
N ALA A 641 19.25 35.76 -11.07
CA ALA A 641 20.51 35.85 -11.80
C ALA A 641 21.68 35.38 -10.94
N ALA A 642 22.64 34.70 -11.58
CA ALA A 642 23.86 34.22 -10.92
C ALA A 642 24.57 35.37 -10.20
N GLY A 643 24.77 35.19 -8.90
CA GLY A 643 25.51 36.17 -8.08
C GLY A 643 26.97 36.24 -8.52
N LYS A 644 27.49 37.43 -8.59
CA LYS A 644 28.94 37.65 -8.82
C LYS A 644 29.71 37.21 -7.58
N ASN A 645 30.82 36.49 -7.80
CA ASN A 645 31.65 36.03 -6.71
C ASN A 645 32.27 37.17 -5.93
N ALA A 646 32.32 37.06 -4.63
CA ALA A 646 33.10 37.95 -3.77
C ALA A 646 34.58 37.50 -3.76
N GLU A 647 35.50 38.43 -3.77
CA GLU A 647 36.93 38.16 -3.66
C GLU A 647 37.47 38.63 -2.31
N ALA A 648 38.31 37.83 -1.68
CA ALA A 648 38.97 38.19 -0.43
C ALA A 648 40.48 38.21 -0.60
N LYS A 649 41.14 39.25 -0.15
CA LYS A 649 42.58 39.40 -0.16
C LYS A 649 43.08 39.67 1.28
N VAL A 650 44.12 38.98 1.68
CA VAL A 650 44.78 39.20 2.94
C VAL A 650 46.20 39.74 2.66
N VAL A 651 46.56 40.85 3.30
CA VAL A 651 47.89 41.44 3.23
C VAL A 651 48.46 41.44 4.63
N ASP A 652 49.65 40.88 4.76
CA ASP A 652 50.42 40.98 6.01
C ASP A 652 51.06 42.38 6.10
N ASN A 653 50.82 43.05 7.22
CA ASN A 653 51.33 44.39 7.44
C ASN A 653 52.72 44.38 8.09
N ASN A 654 53.36 43.23 8.29
CA ASN A 654 54.68 43.02 8.91
C ASN A 654 54.83 43.62 10.33
N ASN A 655 53.71 43.84 11.04
CA ASN A 655 53.68 44.38 12.37
C ASN A 655 52.80 43.56 13.33
N GLY A 656 52.58 42.28 13.04
CA GLY A 656 51.69 41.40 13.80
C GLY A 656 50.19 41.70 13.53
N THR A 657 49.90 42.31 12.43
CA THR A 657 48.51 42.49 11.94
C THR A 657 48.38 42.16 10.44
N HIS A 658 47.21 41.73 10.08
CA HIS A 658 46.85 41.42 8.68
C HIS A 658 45.68 42.28 8.29
N THR A 659 45.72 42.87 7.11
CA THR A 659 44.58 43.57 6.56
C THR A 659 43.80 42.59 5.68
N VAL A 660 42.56 42.27 6.06
CA VAL A 660 41.64 41.49 5.28
C VAL A 660 40.74 42.42 4.50
N THR A 661 40.78 42.35 3.19
CA THR A 661 39.97 43.15 2.29
C THR A 661 39.02 42.21 1.54
N ILE A 662 37.74 42.48 1.64
CA ILE A 662 36.68 41.72 0.90
C ILE A 662 36.06 42.68 -0.09
N VAL A 663 35.99 42.25 -1.35
CA VAL A 663 35.25 42.93 -2.42
C VAL A 663 34.01 42.11 -2.63
N ASP A 664 32.85 42.67 -2.34
CA ASP A 664 31.57 41.98 -2.57
C ASP A 664 31.23 41.86 -4.07
N GLY A 665 30.21 41.07 -4.37
CA GLY A 665 29.77 40.88 -5.75
C GLY A 665 29.30 42.18 -6.48
N ASN A 666 29.15 43.30 -5.75
CA ASN A 666 28.80 44.61 -6.29
C ASN A 666 30.03 45.52 -6.48
N GLY A 667 31.25 45.03 -6.09
CA GLY A 667 32.49 45.78 -6.17
C GLY A 667 32.72 46.71 -4.97
N GLN A 668 31.91 46.56 -3.90
CA GLN A 668 32.11 47.33 -2.69
C GLN A 668 33.19 46.71 -1.84
N THR A 669 34.15 47.46 -1.40
CA THR A 669 35.33 46.99 -0.66
C THR A 669 35.16 47.27 0.83
N THR A 670 35.31 46.26 1.63
CA THR A 670 35.37 46.34 3.08
C THR A 670 36.71 45.82 3.57
N SER A 671 37.44 46.56 4.37
CA SER A 671 38.69 46.10 4.93
C SER A 671 38.65 46.16 6.45
N THR A 672 39.28 45.18 7.09
CA THR A 672 39.44 45.14 8.54
C THR A 672 40.86 44.68 8.84
N ILE A 673 41.36 45.14 9.98
CA ILE A 673 42.67 44.72 10.47
C ILE A 673 42.47 43.65 11.55
N VAL A 674 43.05 42.48 11.32
CA VAL A 674 43.07 41.38 12.28
C VAL A 674 44.46 41.31 12.92
N LYS A 675 44.51 41.23 14.20
CA LYS A 675 45.77 41.07 14.94
C LYS A 675 46.08 39.60 15.10
N ASP A 676 47.35 39.27 15.01
CA ASP A 676 47.82 37.95 15.40
C ASP A 676 47.41 37.66 16.84
N GLY A 677 46.95 36.43 17.06
CA GLY A 677 46.63 36.02 18.42
C GLY A 677 47.85 36.07 19.32
N ALA A 678 47.65 36.57 20.52
CA ALA A 678 48.72 36.56 21.51
C ALA A 678 49.23 35.13 21.70
N THR A 679 50.56 34.95 21.74
CA THR A 679 51.19 33.67 21.99
C THR A 679 50.60 33.09 23.27
N GLY A 680 49.95 31.93 23.19
CA GLY A 680 49.32 31.28 24.33
C GLY A 680 50.34 31.03 25.44
N ALA A 681 49.91 31.28 26.66
CA ALA A 681 50.73 31.01 27.84
C ALA A 681 51.11 29.52 27.86
N LYS A 682 52.37 29.27 28.21
CA LYS A 682 52.96 27.94 28.38
C LYS A 682 52.08 27.16 29.37
N GLY A 683 51.47 26.09 28.94
CA GLY A 683 50.74 25.20 29.86
C GLY A 683 51.72 24.48 30.78
N ASP A 684 51.36 24.38 32.03
CA ASP A 684 52.08 23.62 33.08
C ASP A 684 51.97 22.11 32.80
#